data_67df38754d62eba9bc04160cd9bcdff0
#
_entry.id   67df38754d62eba9bc04160cd9bcdff0
#
_cell.length_a   1.000
_cell.length_b   1.000
_cell.length_c   1.000
_cell.angle_alpha   90.00
_cell.angle_beta   90.00
_cell.angle_gamma   90.00
#
_symmetry.space_group_name_H-M   'P 1'
#
loop_
_entity.id
_entity.type
_entity.pdbx_description
1 polymer ?
#
loop_
_entity_poly.entity_id
_entity_poly.type
_entity_poly.pdbx_seq_one_letter_code
_entity_poly.pdbx_strand_id
1 'polypeptide(L)'
;MSGIFLFSSGALLAATNSPESKLDLSQLPPSATNQIDFARDIKPILDASCIRCHGPVKPKSSFRLDSRAAALKGGENGVDIVPGNSAKSPLIHFTADLVEDMEMPPSGKGEPLNAAQIALLRAWIDQGAPWSVTPLSNSYAVSLSPIFGDTKVNGDKHKFRELNWQREGLNGGLNDFELFKQTDPETATLLNGHVLNDDYKIGLSLQRTDLGFIRSGWEQYRKYYDDTGGFRSSPSTPHAESLDKDLHLNIGKAWVDFGLTLPHWPRMVLGYEYDYRKGEEATTAWGAAGTGADDRNISPASESIKEGTHIIKFDLDAEVKGVAIEDRFRGEFYSLGTHYTNAAGRGAISQNVTERNHYFQGANSIRAEKQITDWLFGSAGYLYSHLTADSSFTNVTRLGNTSFLGSIPNITLERESHVVNLNGVVGPFDGLTASASAQGEWTTQTGFGAGKVNQIAFTRTPPATLAIEPTTLQANYDESSAMENLALRYTKIPFTILFAEGRLEQTSVGQSDSDLQPTGNFLEQVDFSSQLSDFRAGFSTSPWRWITLTAHYRRYENDSHYPTDTPPQPAGGYPDFFSSRDLLTDEIETKLVLRPCNWLKTTLSYQLLSTDFRDLANVASNTTTHVVYSPAGNNFTGRTDSHRYSIGVVLTPHPRLYLTGSLSYEPSHTHTLNSASLLVGPYGGDTYSADASGTYVLSQNTDFSLGWNFSEANYGQKKGITTPPVDIRYQEHTIEATLTRRFGKNVSGRLQYSFDYYREPSSGGANDYRAHAVFAMLNFRLP
;
A
#
# COMPACT_ATOMS: atom_id res chain seq x y z
N MET A 1 -0.12 -12.34 -12.68
CA MET A 1 -0.24 -11.47 -11.49
C MET A 1 0.78 -11.94 -10.49
N SER A 2 1.96 -11.31 -10.51
CA SER A 2 3.04 -11.65 -9.58
C SER A 2 2.71 -11.04 -8.23
N GLY A 3 2.18 -11.86 -7.32
CA GLY A 3 2.16 -11.52 -5.90
C GLY A 3 3.59 -11.55 -5.39
N ILE A 4 4.31 -10.47 -5.58
CA ILE A 4 5.58 -10.24 -4.92
C ILE A 4 5.26 -10.19 -3.43
N PHE A 5 5.60 -11.24 -2.70
CA PHE A 5 5.82 -11.12 -1.27
C PHE A 5 7.02 -10.19 -1.09
N LEU A 6 6.73 -8.90 -1.09
CA LEU A 6 7.63 -7.93 -0.49
C LEU A 6 7.74 -8.35 0.97
N PHE A 7 8.79 -9.12 1.27
CA PHE A 7 9.38 -8.99 2.59
C PHE A 7 9.69 -7.51 2.71
N SER A 8 8.76 -6.75 3.31
CA SER A 8 9.09 -5.42 3.73
C SER A 8 10.35 -5.63 4.58
N SER A 9 11.46 -5.20 4.04
CA SER A 9 12.62 -4.89 4.87
C SER A 9 12.09 -3.86 5.85
N GLY A 10 11.51 -4.36 6.94
CA GLY A 10 11.27 -3.53 8.10
C GLY A 10 12.63 -2.92 8.33
N ALA A 11 12.78 -1.65 8.04
CA ALA A 11 13.94 -0.92 8.48
C ALA A 11 14.02 -1.24 9.97
N LEU A 12 14.94 -2.12 10.31
CA LEU A 12 15.35 -2.32 11.70
C LEU A 12 15.96 -0.98 12.06
N LEU A 13 15.10 -0.10 12.58
CA LEU A 13 15.56 1.06 13.33
C LEU A 13 16.30 0.45 14.51
N ALA A 14 17.58 0.15 14.29
CA ALA A 14 18.48 -0.22 15.36
C ALA A 14 18.27 0.79 16.46
N ALA A 15 18.01 0.28 17.65
CA ALA A 15 17.90 1.06 18.87
C ALA A 15 18.92 2.18 18.82
N THR A 16 18.46 3.40 18.66
CA THR A 16 19.34 4.55 18.76
C THR A 16 19.69 4.70 20.22
N ASN A 17 20.85 4.21 20.62
CA ASN A 17 21.55 4.88 21.69
C ASN A 17 21.87 6.27 21.15
N SER A 18 20.92 7.19 21.27
CA SER A 18 21.19 8.61 21.18
C SER A 18 22.35 8.88 22.13
N PRO A 19 23.37 9.66 21.75
CA PRO A 19 24.35 10.14 22.71
C PRO A 19 23.51 10.74 23.85
N GLU A 20 23.84 10.41 25.09
CA GLU A 20 23.23 11.04 26.25
C GLU A 20 23.34 12.57 26.08
N SER A 21 22.37 13.16 25.41
CA SER A 21 22.02 14.54 25.69
C SER A 21 21.67 14.48 27.16
N LYS A 22 22.41 15.19 28.01
CA LYS A 22 22.15 15.23 29.44
C LYS A 22 20.71 15.63 29.60
N LEU A 23 19.83 14.61 29.75
CA LEU A 23 18.44 14.81 30.05
C LEU A 23 18.37 15.69 31.27
N ASP A 24 17.70 16.81 31.15
CA ASP A 24 17.52 17.71 32.30
C ASP A 24 16.47 17.11 33.24
N LEU A 25 16.91 16.14 34.04
CA LEU A 25 16.06 15.43 35.01
C LEU A 25 15.49 16.35 36.09
N SER A 26 15.99 17.61 36.18
CA SER A 26 15.42 18.60 37.12
C SER A 26 13.99 19.06 36.76
N GLN A 27 13.59 18.84 35.53
CA GLN A 27 12.24 19.15 35.04
C GLN A 27 11.21 18.07 35.41
N LEU A 28 11.65 16.90 35.91
CA LEU A 28 10.73 15.85 36.33
C LEU A 28 9.98 16.28 37.59
N PRO A 29 8.65 16.13 37.63
CA PRO A 29 7.89 16.33 38.85
C PRO A 29 8.38 15.36 39.94
N PRO A 30 8.38 15.74 41.20
CA PRO A 30 8.78 14.84 42.28
C PRO A 30 7.93 13.58 42.28
N SER A 31 8.55 12.43 42.60
CA SER A 31 7.83 11.15 42.76
C SER A 31 6.80 11.27 43.88
N ALA A 32 5.59 10.71 43.66
CA ALA A 32 4.56 10.71 44.68
C ALA A 32 5.00 9.91 45.92
N THR A 33 4.68 10.37 47.11
CA THR A 33 5.18 9.80 48.40
C THR A 33 4.30 8.68 48.94
N ASN A 34 3.11 8.48 48.40
CA ASN A 34 2.17 7.45 48.84
C ASN A 34 2.52 6.06 48.28
N GLN A 35 2.11 5.02 48.97
CA GLN A 35 2.18 3.67 48.42
C GLN A 35 1.26 3.55 47.22
N ILE A 36 1.77 3.11 46.10
CA ILE A 36 1.08 3.02 44.83
C ILE A 36 0.35 1.68 44.74
N ASP A 37 -0.96 1.75 44.47
CA ASP A 37 -1.79 0.61 44.05
C ASP A 37 -1.91 0.65 42.52
N PHE A 38 -1.44 -0.39 41.84
CA PHE A 38 -1.43 -0.43 40.38
C PHE A 38 -2.85 -0.28 39.78
N ALA A 39 -3.82 -1.02 40.31
CA ALA A 39 -5.16 -1.02 39.73
C ALA A 39 -5.89 0.31 39.92
N ARG A 40 -5.69 0.98 41.06
CA ARG A 40 -6.33 2.25 41.40
C ARG A 40 -5.58 3.45 40.77
N ASP A 41 -4.26 3.47 40.85
CA ASP A 41 -3.45 4.68 40.61
C ASP A 41 -2.79 4.69 39.22
N ILE A 42 -2.39 3.53 38.65
CA ILE A 42 -1.58 3.41 37.45
C ILE A 42 -2.39 2.91 36.26
N LYS A 43 -3.14 1.82 36.43
CA LYS A 43 -3.93 1.22 35.35
C LYS A 43 -4.84 2.24 34.64
N PRO A 44 -5.58 3.13 35.34
CA PRO A 44 -6.39 4.14 34.68
C PRO A 44 -5.58 5.12 33.78
N ILE A 45 -4.32 5.43 34.16
CA ILE A 45 -3.45 6.26 33.36
C ILE A 45 -3.03 5.51 32.10
N LEU A 46 -2.59 4.25 32.25
CA LEU A 46 -2.19 3.41 31.11
C LEU A 46 -3.36 3.19 30.15
N ASP A 47 -4.54 2.84 30.64
CA ASP A 47 -5.72 2.58 29.82
C ASP A 47 -6.17 3.84 29.04
N ALA A 48 -6.11 5.01 29.66
CA ALA A 48 -6.56 6.25 29.03
C ALA A 48 -5.57 6.80 27.99
N SER A 49 -4.26 6.64 28.22
CA SER A 49 -3.23 7.36 27.47
C SER A 49 -2.26 6.46 26.70
N CYS A 50 -2.12 5.17 27.04
CA CYS A 50 -1.06 4.31 26.53
C CYS A 50 -1.54 3.08 25.76
N ILE A 51 -2.53 2.35 26.29
CA ILE A 51 -2.96 1.04 25.79
C ILE A 51 -3.51 1.09 24.37
N ARG A 52 -4.06 2.20 23.95
CA ARG A 52 -4.52 2.38 22.55
C ARG A 52 -3.43 2.13 21.53
N CYS A 53 -2.18 2.50 21.83
CA CYS A 53 -1.02 2.32 20.97
C CYS A 53 -0.10 1.21 21.44
N HIS A 54 -0.05 0.92 22.75
CA HIS A 54 0.84 -0.05 23.39
C HIS A 54 0.05 -1.21 24.04
N GLY A 55 -1.06 -1.57 23.44
CA GLY A 55 -1.87 -2.74 23.79
C GLY A 55 -1.43 -4.02 23.08
N PRO A 56 -2.18 -5.14 23.25
CA PRO A 56 -1.80 -6.45 22.72
C PRO A 56 -1.90 -6.56 21.19
N VAL A 57 -2.66 -5.68 20.51
CA VAL A 57 -2.92 -5.75 19.08
C VAL A 57 -2.09 -4.69 18.35
N LYS A 58 -1.10 -5.10 17.56
CA LYS A 58 -0.17 -4.23 16.79
C LYS A 58 0.46 -3.12 17.63
N PRO A 59 1.18 -3.45 18.71
CA PRO A 59 1.79 -2.45 19.57
C PRO A 59 2.80 -1.62 18.77
N LYS A 60 2.76 -0.29 18.95
CA LYS A 60 3.75 0.60 18.34
C LYS A 60 5.13 0.36 18.97
N SER A 61 6.17 0.32 18.11
CA SER A 61 7.56 0.02 18.50
C SER A 61 7.69 -1.28 19.31
N SER A 62 6.79 -2.25 19.05
CA SER A 62 6.74 -3.54 19.75
C SER A 62 6.64 -3.45 21.28
N PHE A 63 6.45 -2.23 21.84
CA PHE A 63 6.32 -1.98 23.26
C PHE A 63 4.88 -2.17 23.75
N ARG A 64 4.69 -2.98 24.79
CA ARG A 64 3.38 -3.31 25.33
C ARG A 64 3.27 -2.94 26.81
N LEU A 65 2.13 -2.36 27.18
CA LEU A 65 1.79 -1.93 28.53
C LEU A 65 0.53 -2.61 29.08
N ASP A 66 0.09 -3.69 28.45
CA ASP A 66 -1.08 -4.47 28.85
C ASP A 66 -0.76 -5.61 29.83
N SER A 67 0.50 -5.98 29.98
CA SER A 67 0.94 -6.97 30.96
C SER A 67 2.33 -6.61 31.54
N ARG A 68 2.58 -7.02 32.80
CA ARG A 68 3.84 -6.75 33.47
C ARG A 68 5.04 -7.33 32.72
N ALA A 69 4.93 -8.57 32.26
CA ALA A 69 6.03 -9.24 31.54
C ALA A 69 6.39 -8.50 30.27
N ALA A 70 5.37 -8.09 29.48
CA ALA A 70 5.59 -7.33 28.25
C ALA A 70 6.12 -5.91 28.52
N ALA A 71 5.60 -5.23 29.55
CA ALA A 71 6.05 -3.88 29.90
C ALA A 71 7.51 -3.84 30.37
N LEU A 72 7.96 -4.85 31.13
CA LEU A 72 9.34 -4.97 31.59
C LEU A 72 10.30 -5.52 30.51
N LYS A 73 9.78 -6.22 29.50
CA LYS A 73 10.57 -6.65 28.34
C LYS A 73 11.05 -5.45 27.52
N GLY A 74 10.26 -4.36 27.47
CA GLY A 74 10.52 -3.20 26.61
C GLY A 74 10.07 -3.41 25.17
N GLY A 75 10.44 -2.48 24.30
CA GLY A 75 10.11 -2.47 22.88
C GLY A 75 11.35 -2.50 21.97
N GLU A 76 11.18 -2.06 20.73
CA GLU A 76 12.26 -1.97 19.73
C GLU A 76 13.43 -1.07 20.16
N ASN A 77 13.17 -0.09 21.03
CA ASN A 77 14.18 0.83 21.54
C ASN A 77 14.86 0.35 22.85
N GLY A 78 14.57 -0.90 23.28
CA GLY A 78 15.11 -1.48 24.51
C GLY A 78 14.13 -1.43 25.68
N VAL A 79 14.67 -1.43 26.91
CA VAL A 79 13.88 -1.45 28.15
C VAL A 79 13.36 -0.05 28.49
N ASP A 80 12.04 0.13 28.46
CA ASP A 80 11.37 1.41 28.72
C ASP A 80 11.04 1.64 30.21
N ILE A 81 11.00 0.58 31.03
CA ILE A 81 10.73 0.64 32.47
C ILE A 81 11.87 -0.06 33.21
N VAL A 82 12.58 0.69 34.03
CA VAL A 82 13.65 0.19 34.91
C VAL A 82 13.10 0.12 36.35
N PRO A 83 12.65 -1.04 36.84
CA PRO A 83 12.07 -1.14 38.18
C PRO A 83 13.03 -0.64 39.26
N GLY A 84 12.51 0.16 40.18
CA GLY A 84 13.30 0.80 41.24
C GLY A 84 14.02 2.10 40.83
N ASN A 85 13.92 2.52 39.57
CA ASN A 85 14.59 3.73 39.08
C ASN A 85 13.80 4.46 37.99
N SER A 86 12.88 5.32 38.40
CA SER A 86 12.07 6.12 37.47
C SER A 86 12.89 7.13 36.68
N ALA A 87 13.98 7.64 37.26
CA ALA A 87 14.83 8.61 36.59
C ALA A 87 15.64 8.03 35.42
N LYS A 88 15.82 6.70 35.38
CA LYS A 88 16.46 5.96 34.25
C LYS A 88 15.44 5.27 33.32
N SER A 89 14.16 5.46 33.52
CA SER A 89 13.12 4.80 32.75
C SER A 89 12.71 5.67 31.55
N PRO A 90 12.99 5.28 30.28
CA PRO A 90 12.59 6.02 29.09
C PRO A 90 11.09 6.34 29.04
N LEU A 91 10.22 5.47 29.55
CA LEU A 91 8.81 5.76 29.68
C LEU A 91 8.53 7.11 30.37
N ILE A 92 9.27 7.43 31.44
CA ILE A 92 9.12 8.71 32.17
C ILE A 92 9.67 9.87 31.35
N HIS A 93 10.78 9.67 30.66
CA HIS A 93 11.37 10.71 29.83
C HIS A 93 10.45 11.13 28.68
N PHE A 94 9.81 10.15 28.02
CA PHE A 94 8.88 10.37 26.91
C PHE A 94 7.56 10.99 27.39
N THR A 95 7.02 10.53 28.52
CA THR A 95 5.77 11.07 29.08
C THR A 95 5.94 12.44 29.71
N ALA A 96 7.15 12.81 30.10
CA ALA A 96 7.50 14.14 30.63
C ALA A 96 8.01 15.10 29.56
N ASP A 97 7.98 14.71 28.27
CA ASP A 97 8.44 15.52 27.11
C ASP A 97 9.91 15.99 27.25
N LEU A 98 10.77 15.14 27.81
CA LEU A 98 12.19 15.44 27.97
C LEU A 98 13.06 14.99 26.79
N VAL A 99 12.48 14.24 25.85
CA VAL A 99 13.15 13.72 24.64
C VAL A 99 12.43 14.25 23.42
N GLU A 100 13.14 15.05 22.64
CA GLU A 100 12.61 15.69 21.45
C GLU A 100 12.09 14.65 20.42
N ASP A 101 10.90 14.88 19.85
CA ASP A 101 10.22 14.01 18.89
C ASP A 101 9.81 12.62 19.43
N MET A 102 9.91 12.41 20.75
CA MET A 102 9.53 11.17 21.41
C MET A 102 8.45 11.35 22.49
N GLU A 103 7.72 12.47 22.43
CA GLU A 103 6.64 12.74 23.39
C GLU A 103 5.57 11.63 23.37
N MET A 104 5.13 11.22 24.54
CA MET A 104 4.07 10.23 24.72
C MET A 104 2.96 10.73 25.66
N PRO A 105 1.68 10.74 25.20
CA PRO A 105 1.20 10.37 23.86
C PRO A 105 1.70 11.34 22.77
N PRO A 106 1.88 10.86 21.52
CA PRO A 106 2.29 11.74 20.42
C PRO A 106 1.29 12.86 20.18
N SER A 107 1.77 14.02 19.77
CA SER A 107 0.95 15.20 19.48
C SER A 107 -0.24 14.88 18.57
N GLY A 108 -1.45 15.25 19.01
CA GLY A 108 -2.71 14.96 18.28
C GLY A 108 -3.24 13.52 18.42
N LYS A 109 -2.58 12.64 19.19
CA LYS A 109 -3.03 11.25 19.43
C LYS A 109 -3.55 11.00 20.86
N GLY A 110 -3.39 11.94 21.75
CA GLY A 110 -3.88 11.88 23.13
C GLY A 110 -3.52 13.16 23.89
N GLU A 111 -4.13 13.36 25.07
CA GLU A 111 -3.76 14.45 25.97
C GLU A 111 -2.43 14.12 26.67
N PRO A 112 -1.48 15.07 26.75
CA PRO A 112 -0.26 14.90 27.53
C PRO A 112 -0.56 14.57 28.98
N LEU A 113 0.28 13.75 29.62
CA LEU A 113 0.15 13.47 31.04
C LEU A 113 0.44 14.74 31.87
N ASN A 114 -0.38 14.98 32.87
CA ASN A 114 -0.12 16.07 33.79
C ASN A 114 0.94 15.67 34.85
N ALA A 115 1.49 16.66 35.54
CA ALA A 115 2.56 16.45 36.55
C ALA A 115 2.17 15.46 37.65
N ALA A 116 0.91 15.40 38.05
CA ALA A 116 0.45 14.44 39.07
C ALA A 116 0.45 13.00 38.55
N GLN A 117 0.05 12.78 37.28
CA GLN A 117 0.08 11.47 36.65
C GLN A 117 1.53 10.99 36.46
N ILE A 118 2.43 11.88 36.04
CA ILE A 118 3.86 11.55 35.93
C ILE A 118 4.46 11.23 37.30
N ALA A 119 4.09 11.97 38.35
CA ALA A 119 4.51 11.70 39.74
C ALA A 119 4.07 10.31 40.21
N LEU A 120 2.84 9.88 39.87
CA LEU A 120 2.34 8.53 40.18
C LEU A 120 3.09 7.44 39.40
N LEU A 121 3.35 7.63 38.10
CA LEU A 121 4.13 6.68 37.31
C LEU A 121 5.57 6.57 37.84
N ARG A 122 6.17 7.66 38.25
CA ARG A 122 7.49 7.66 38.89
C ARG A 122 7.50 6.85 40.19
N ALA A 123 6.56 7.15 41.09
CA ALA A 123 6.44 6.43 42.36
C ALA A 123 6.19 4.93 42.16
N TRP A 124 5.38 4.57 41.18
CA TRP A 124 5.14 3.19 40.81
C TRP A 124 6.42 2.46 40.38
N ILE A 125 7.20 3.09 39.51
CA ILE A 125 8.48 2.51 39.03
C ILE A 125 9.48 2.44 40.16
N ASP A 126 9.62 3.51 40.98
CA ASP A 126 10.54 3.56 42.12
C ASP A 126 10.22 2.50 43.18
N GLN A 127 8.95 2.11 43.30
CA GLN A 127 8.48 1.02 44.17
C GLN A 127 8.64 -0.39 43.53
N GLY A 128 9.36 -0.51 42.39
CA GLY A 128 9.64 -1.78 41.76
C GLY A 128 8.62 -2.20 40.69
N ALA A 129 7.81 -1.28 40.21
CA ALA A 129 6.74 -1.51 39.26
C ALA A 129 5.82 -2.68 39.65
N PRO A 130 5.21 -2.65 40.87
CA PRO A 130 4.28 -3.69 41.29
C PRO A 130 3.07 -3.69 40.37
N TRP A 131 2.67 -4.88 39.90
CA TRP A 131 1.56 -5.08 38.98
C TRP A 131 0.45 -5.90 39.64
N SER A 132 0.04 -5.47 40.82
CA SER A 132 -1.08 -6.13 41.51
C SER A 132 -2.39 -5.72 40.83
N VAL A 133 -2.95 -6.58 40.06
CA VAL A 133 -4.36 -6.51 39.71
C VAL A 133 -5.12 -7.12 40.86
N THR A 134 -5.84 -6.32 41.64
CA THR A 134 -6.95 -6.85 42.44
C THR A 134 -7.89 -7.53 41.45
N PRO A 135 -8.25 -8.80 41.59
CA PRO A 135 -9.10 -9.46 40.62
C PRO A 135 -10.46 -8.75 40.59
N LEU A 136 -10.67 -7.90 39.60
CA LEU A 136 -12.00 -7.45 39.22
C LEU A 136 -12.65 -8.66 38.50
N SER A 137 -13.26 -9.54 39.28
CA SER A 137 -14.10 -10.57 38.71
C SER A 137 -15.28 -9.89 38.02
N ASN A 138 -15.47 -10.14 36.73
CA ASN A 138 -16.54 -9.64 35.88
C ASN A 138 -16.55 -8.11 35.63
N SER A 139 -15.49 -7.58 34.98
CA SER A 139 -15.57 -6.24 34.38
C SER A 139 -16.01 -6.33 32.91
N TYR A 140 -16.91 -5.45 32.51
CA TYR A 140 -17.27 -5.27 31.12
C TYR A 140 -17.19 -3.80 30.75
N ALA A 141 -16.79 -3.56 29.50
CA ALA A 141 -16.88 -2.25 28.89
C ALA A 141 -17.64 -2.37 27.58
N VAL A 142 -18.53 -1.43 27.33
CA VAL A 142 -19.32 -1.36 26.11
C VAL A 142 -19.11 0.00 25.47
N SER A 143 -18.72 0.01 24.19
CA SER A 143 -18.69 1.21 23.37
C SER A 143 -19.62 1.02 22.18
N LEU A 144 -20.46 2.00 21.89
CA LEU A 144 -21.38 2.00 20.74
C LEU A 144 -21.37 3.37 20.08
N SER A 145 -21.23 3.41 18.77
CA SER A 145 -21.17 4.64 17.98
C SER A 145 -22.17 4.62 16.82
N PRO A 146 -23.50 4.70 17.07
CA PRO A 146 -24.47 4.83 15.99
C PRO A 146 -24.25 6.12 15.21
N ILE A 147 -24.35 6.01 13.88
CA ILE A 147 -24.26 7.13 12.94
C ILE A 147 -25.45 7.10 11.99
N PHE A 148 -25.94 8.27 11.63
CA PHE A 148 -27.01 8.45 10.68
C PHE A 148 -26.79 9.74 9.90
N GLY A 149 -27.05 9.73 8.59
CA GLY A 149 -26.88 10.89 7.74
C GLY A 149 -27.61 10.78 6.41
N ASP A 150 -27.57 11.86 5.67
CA ASP A 150 -28.12 11.97 4.32
C ASP A 150 -27.13 12.64 3.39
N THR A 151 -27.04 12.12 2.17
CA THR A 151 -26.15 12.63 1.12
C THR A 151 -26.94 12.98 -0.11
N LYS A 152 -26.79 14.18 -0.61
CA LYS A 152 -27.39 14.66 -1.84
C LYS A 152 -26.33 14.98 -2.88
N VAL A 153 -26.46 14.35 -4.06
CA VAL A 153 -25.54 14.51 -5.19
C VAL A 153 -26.24 15.19 -6.35
N ASN A 154 -25.61 16.23 -6.91
CA ASN A 154 -26.02 16.91 -8.14
C ASN A 154 -24.90 16.72 -9.16
N GLY A 155 -25.22 16.17 -10.34
CA GLY A 155 -24.26 15.79 -11.37
C GLY A 155 -24.06 14.29 -11.41
N ASP A 156 -22.86 13.83 -11.75
CA ASP A 156 -22.57 12.40 -11.92
C ASP A 156 -22.50 11.67 -10.58
N LYS A 157 -23.44 10.73 -10.39
CA LYS A 157 -23.57 9.93 -9.17
C LYS A 157 -22.65 8.71 -9.17
N HIS A 158 -22.28 8.21 -10.35
CA HIS A 158 -21.38 7.06 -10.47
C HIS A 158 -19.95 7.49 -10.12
N LYS A 159 -19.51 8.64 -10.65
CA LYS A 159 -18.21 9.23 -10.30
C LYS A 159 -18.12 9.61 -8.84
N PHE A 160 -19.19 10.18 -8.27
CA PHE A 160 -19.25 10.46 -6.85
C PHE A 160 -19.06 9.19 -6.01
N ARG A 161 -19.77 8.11 -6.32
CA ARG A 161 -19.67 6.83 -5.60
C ARG A 161 -18.26 6.21 -5.72
N GLU A 162 -17.67 6.27 -6.91
CA GLU A 162 -16.31 5.76 -7.14
C GLU A 162 -15.28 6.47 -6.25
N LEU A 163 -15.34 7.80 -6.16
CA LEU A 163 -14.37 8.60 -5.41
C LEU A 163 -14.62 8.59 -3.89
N ASN A 164 -15.89 8.61 -3.46
CA ASN A 164 -16.23 8.78 -2.06
C ASN A 164 -16.68 7.48 -1.35
N TRP A 165 -16.87 6.39 -2.09
CA TRP A 165 -17.36 5.09 -1.58
C TRP A 165 -18.68 5.19 -0.81
N GLN A 166 -19.48 6.18 -1.16
CA GLN A 166 -20.72 6.54 -0.49
C GLN A 166 -21.86 6.68 -1.51
N ARG A 167 -23.05 6.29 -1.12
CA ARG A 167 -24.27 6.45 -1.94
C ARG A 167 -24.98 7.75 -1.63
N GLU A 168 -25.72 8.26 -2.63
CA GLU A 168 -26.74 9.27 -2.41
C GLU A 168 -27.88 8.72 -1.55
N GLY A 169 -28.49 9.60 -0.74
CA GLY A 169 -29.62 9.30 0.14
C GLY A 169 -29.21 8.97 1.57
N LEU A 170 -30.10 8.27 2.27
CA LEU A 170 -29.91 7.92 3.66
C LEU A 170 -28.77 6.91 3.86
N ASN A 171 -27.86 7.26 4.74
CA ASN A 171 -26.71 6.46 5.10
C ASN A 171 -26.65 6.32 6.63
N GLY A 172 -26.19 5.18 7.15
CA GLY A 172 -26.06 5.02 8.58
C GLY A 172 -25.75 3.61 9.03
N GLY A 173 -25.71 3.43 10.34
CA GLY A 173 -25.39 2.16 10.96
C GLY A 173 -24.69 2.32 12.30
N LEU A 174 -23.82 1.38 12.64
CA LEU A 174 -22.89 1.44 13.76
C LEU A 174 -21.50 1.72 13.22
N ASN A 175 -21.00 2.94 13.44
CA ASN A 175 -19.65 3.34 13.00
C ASN A 175 -18.55 2.60 13.77
N ASP A 176 -18.83 2.22 15.02
CA ASP A 176 -17.95 1.42 15.86
C ASP A 176 -18.76 0.80 16.98
N PHE A 177 -18.48 -0.46 17.31
CA PHE A 177 -18.94 -1.10 18.53
C PHE A 177 -17.83 -1.95 19.13
N GLU A 178 -17.75 -1.96 20.44
CA GLU A 178 -16.82 -2.76 21.21
C GLU A 178 -17.51 -3.27 22.46
N LEU A 179 -17.43 -4.58 22.68
CA LEU A 179 -17.87 -5.27 23.88
C LEU A 179 -16.66 -6.00 24.45
N PHE A 180 -16.13 -5.51 25.53
CA PHE A 180 -15.05 -6.15 26.26
C PHE A 180 -15.58 -6.78 27.54
N LYS A 181 -15.18 -8.02 27.82
CA LYS A 181 -15.49 -8.73 29.06
C LYS A 181 -14.22 -9.42 29.55
N GLN A 182 -13.88 -9.15 30.80
CA GLN A 182 -12.90 -9.90 31.55
C GLN A 182 -13.60 -10.78 32.57
N THR A 183 -13.54 -12.09 32.37
CA THR A 183 -14.25 -13.07 33.23
C THR A 183 -13.43 -13.37 34.48
N ASP A 184 -12.13 -13.44 34.35
CA ASP A 184 -11.14 -13.61 35.40
C ASP A 184 -9.83 -12.91 34.98
N PRO A 185 -8.80 -12.81 35.86
CA PRO A 185 -7.55 -12.11 35.51
C PRO A 185 -6.83 -12.64 34.29
N GLU A 186 -7.09 -13.88 33.91
CA GLU A 186 -6.43 -14.58 32.81
C GLU A 186 -7.26 -14.62 31.53
N THR A 187 -8.59 -14.46 31.62
CA THR A 187 -9.53 -14.67 30.50
C THR A 187 -10.22 -13.40 30.08
N ALA A 188 -9.98 -12.98 28.85
CA ALA A 188 -10.58 -11.81 28.22
C ALA A 188 -11.34 -12.19 26.94
N THR A 189 -12.48 -11.54 26.74
CA THR A 189 -13.29 -11.62 25.51
C THR A 189 -13.47 -10.23 24.94
N LEU A 190 -13.23 -10.09 23.64
CA LEU A 190 -13.45 -8.86 22.90
C LEU A 190 -14.29 -9.15 21.67
N LEU A 191 -15.42 -8.48 21.53
CA LEU A 191 -16.21 -8.42 20.31
C LEU A 191 -16.20 -6.98 19.83
N ASN A 192 -15.76 -6.74 18.61
CA ASN A 192 -15.67 -5.40 18.04
C ASN A 192 -16.02 -5.37 16.55
N GLY A 193 -16.30 -4.18 16.05
CA GLY A 193 -16.55 -4.02 14.62
C GLY A 193 -17.29 -2.75 14.26
N HIS A 194 -17.80 -2.72 13.04
CA HIS A 194 -18.69 -1.70 12.50
C HIS A 194 -19.69 -2.32 11.52
N VAL A 195 -20.80 -1.64 11.31
CA VAL A 195 -21.84 -2.03 10.35
C VAL A 195 -22.36 -0.74 9.70
N LEU A 196 -21.83 -0.41 8.53
CA LEU A 196 -22.15 0.81 7.80
C LEU A 196 -22.57 0.45 6.38
N ASN A 197 -23.82 0.70 5.99
CA ASN A 197 -24.33 0.46 4.64
C ASN A 197 -23.76 -0.84 4.00
N ASP A 198 -22.68 -0.71 3.18
CA ASP A 198 -22.03 -1.80 2.46
C ASP A 198 -20.62 -2.11 3.02
N ASP A 199 -20.29 -1.59 4.20
CA ASP A 199 -19.01 -1.79 4.89
C ASP A 199 -19.25 -2.43 6.26
N TYR A 200 -18.78 -3.65 6.44
CA TYR A 200 -19.03 -4.50 7.59
C TYR A 200 -17.73 -5.04 8.16
N LYS A 201 -17.63 -5.05 9.47
CA LYS A 201 -16.56 -5.73 10.19
C LYS A 201 -17.06 -6.25 11.51
N ILE A 202 -16.83 -7.52 11.79
CA ILE A 202 -17.12 -8.17 13.07
C ILE A 202 -15.90 -9.01 13.42
N GLY A 203 -15.33 -8.79 14.60
CA GLY A 203 -14.20 -9.52 15.12
C GLY A 203 -14.49 -10.03 16.54
N LEU A 204 -14.21 -11.30 16.79
CA LEU A 204 -14.27 -11.93 18.11
C LEU A 204 -12.87 -12.39 18.50
N SER A 205 -12.42 -12.01 19.69
CA SER A 205 -11.18 -12.51 20.29
C SER A 205 -11.46 -13.05 21.68
N LEU A 206 -11.12 -14.31 21.87
CA LEU A 206 -11.11 -14.98 23.17
C LEU A 206 -9.65 -15.25 23.51
N GLN A 207 -9.18 -14.76 24.64
CA GLN A 207 -7.79 -14.92 25.04
C GLN A 207 -7.72 -15.42 26.49
N ARG A 208 -6.85 -16.40 26.74
CA ARG A 208 -6.47 -16.82 28.08
C ARG A 208 -4.95 -16.79 28.21
N THR A 209 -4.46 -16.06 29.21
CA THR A 209 -3.05 -15.97 29.53
C THR A 209 -2.48 -17.35 29.81
N ASP A 210 -1.26 -17.63 29.34
CA ASP A 210 -0.55 -18.88 29.49
C ASP A 210 -1.25 -20.14 28.93
N LEU A 211 -2.30 -19.95 28.10
CA LEU A 211 -2.96 -21.03 27.37
C LEU A 211 -2.99 -20.75 25.88
N GLY A 212 -3.59 -19.61 25.48
CA GLY A 212 -3.71 -19.29 24.07
C GLY A 212 -4.87 -18.36 23.76
N PHE A 213 -5.24 -18.34 22.47
CA PHE A 213 -6.33 -17.49 21.99
C PHE A 213 -7.08 -18.13 20.82
N ILE A 214 -8.33 -17.69 20.67
CA ILE A 214 -9.13 -17.90 19.46
C ILE A 214 -9.51 -16.52 18.95
N ARG A 215 -9.20 -16.25 17.67
CA ARG A 215 -9.61 -15.03 16.99
C ARG A 215 -10.37 -15.41 15.74
N SER A 216 -11.51 -14.79 15.55
CA SER A 216 -12.30 -14.99 14.34
C SER A 216 -12.93 -13.67 13.91
N GLY A 217 -13.26 -13.55 12.66
CA GLY A 217 -13.93 -12.38 12.18
C GLY A 217 -14.37 -12.49 10.74
N TRP A 218 -15.09 -11.49 10.35
CA TRP A 218 -15.51 -11.27 8.97
C TRP A 218 -15.51 -9.79 8.69
N GLU A 219 -14.97 -9.39 7.53
CA GLU A 219 -15.03 -8.03 7.04
C GLU A 219 -15.37 -8.03 5.55
N GLN A 220 -16.16 -7.05 5.14
CA GLN A 220 -16.52 -6.82 3.74
C GLN A 220 -16.72 -5.32 3.53
N TYR A 221 -16.20 -4.82 2.43
CA TYR A 221 -16.51 -3.48 1.94
C TYR A 221 -16.88 -3.54 0.45
N ARG A 222 -17.56 -2.48 -0.02
CA ARG A 222 -17.95 -2.35 -1.42
C ARG A 222 -17.15 -1.25 -2.09
N LYS A 223 -16.45 -1.63 -3.16
CA LYS A 223 -15.79 -0.70 -4.08
C LYS A 223 -16.72 -0.41 -5.23
N TYR A 224 -17.00 0.86 -5.49
CA TYR A 224 -17.81 1.30 -6.61
C TYR A 224 -16.93 1.71 -7.78
N TYR A 225 -17.49 1.66 -8.98
CA TYR A 225 -16.85 2.06 -10.21
C TYR A 225 -17.75 3.01 -10.98
N ASP A 226 -17.11 3.92 -11.71
CA ASP A 226 -17.73 4.72 -12.75
C ASP A 226 -18.09 3.79 -13.94
N ASP A 227 -19.14 4.09 -14.65
CA ASP A 227 -19.66 3.27 -15.74
C ASP A 227 -19.35 3.83 -17.14
N THR A 228 -18.52 4.88 -17.23
CA THR A 228 -18.18 5.56 -18.49
C THR A 228 -17.04 4.89 -19.26
N GLY A 229 -16.19 4.09 -18.59
CA GLY A 229 -15.07 3.35 -19.22
C GLY A 229 -14.02 4.21 -19.89
N GLY A 230 -14.03 5.52 -19.65
CA GLY A 230 -13.10 6.50 -20.20
C GLY A 230 -13.71 7.41 -21.29
N PHE A 231 -12.92 8.43 -21.67
CA PHE A 231 -13.36 9.46 -22.61
C PHE A 231 -12.68 9.34 -23.96
N ARG A 232 -13.47 9.54 -25.00
CA ARG A 232 -12.99 9.82 -26.34
C ARG A 232 -12.91 11.33 -26.51
N SER A 233 -11.72 11.88 -26.68
CA SER A 233 -11.58 13.23 -27.17
C SER A 233 -11.78 13.26 -28.69
N SER A 234 -12.98 13.59 -29.15
CA SER A 234 -13.17 14.02 -30.54
C SER A 234 -12.81 15.51 -30.63
N PRO A 235 -12.18 15.96 -31.73
CA PRO A 235 -11.88 17.40 -31.89
C PRO A 235 -13.11 18.31 -31.83
N SER A 236 -14.32 17.79 -32.00
CA SER A 236 -15.53 18.58 -32.08
C SER A 236 -16.52 18.42 -30.92
N THR A 237 -16.57 17.27 -30.24
CA THR A 237 -17.47 17.04 -29.10
C THR A 237 -16.98 15.88 -28.25
N PRO A 238 -16.77 16.08 -26.94
CA PRO A 238 -16.59 14.96 -26.01
C PRO A 238 -17.87 14.11 -26.02
N HIS A 239 -17.76 12.84 -26.30
CA HIS A 239 -18.89 11.93 -26.22
C HIS A 239 -18.60 10.94 -25.11
N ALA A 240 -19.31 11.08 -24.00
CA ALA A 240 -19.30 10.09 -22.93
C ALA A 240 -20.34 9.01 -23.26
N GLU A 241 -19.91 7.79 -23.43
CA GLU A 241 -20.79 6.62 -23.43
C GLU A 241 -20.85 6.07 -22.01
N SER A 242 -22.01 5.58 -21.60
CA SER A 242 -22.21 4.97 -20.29
C SER A 242 -22.82 3.60 -20.47
N LEU A 243 -22.46 2.65 -19.60
CA LEU A 243 -23.08 1.32 -19.54
C LEU A 243 -24.46 1.35 -18.90
N ASP A 244 -24.81 2.45 -18.19
CA ASP A 244 -26.01 2.57 -17.37
C ASP A 244 -26.16 1.40 -16.37
N LYS A 245 -25.03 1.05 -15.74
CA LYS A 245 -24.91 -0.05 -14.78
C LYS A 245 -24.43 0.43 -13.42
N ASP A 246 -24.91 -0.21 -12.36
CA ASP A 246 -24.41 -0.04 -11.01
C ASP A 246 -23.21 -0.97 -10.76
N LEU A 247 -22.03 -0.56 -11.22
CA LEU A 247 -20.81 -1.36 -11.16
C LEU A 247 -20.19 -1.31 -9.77
N HIS A 248 -19.99 -2.48 -9.16
CA HIS A 248 -19.34 -2.58 -7.87
C HIS A 248 -18.78 -3.98 -7.60
N LEU A 249 -17.76 -4.04 -6.75
CA LEU A 249 -17.21 -5.26 -6.18
C LEU A 249 -17.43 -5.29 -4.67
N ASN A 250 -17.98 -6.38 -4.16
CA ASN A 250 -17.91 -6.73 -2.77
C ASN A 250 -16.58 -7.45 -2.51
N ILE A 251 -15.75 -6.89 -1.64
CA ILE A 251 -14.43 -7.39 -1.29
C ILE A 251 -14.44 -7.70 0.19
N GLY A 252 -14.10 -8.91 0.56
CA GLY A 252 -14.14 -9.28 1.96
C GLY A 252 -13.31 -10.49 2.30
N LYS A 253 -13.22 -10.76 3.59
CA LYS A 253 -12.58 -11.95 4.15
C LYS A 253 -13.25 -12.42 5.43
N ALA A 254 -13.18 -13.72 5.66
CA ALA A 254 -13.54 -14.36 6.91
C ALA A 254 -12.33 -15.15 7.42
N TRP A 255 -12.07 -15.14 8.73
CA TRP A 255 -10.92 -15.84 9.29
C TRP A 255 -11.20 -16.44 10.65
N VAL A 256 -10.43 -17.45 11.00
CA VAL A 256 -10.32 -18.01 12.34
C VAL A 256 -8.88 -18.43 12.60
N ASP A 257 -8.32 -17.98 13.73
CA ASP A 257 -6.99 -18.36 14.20
C ASP A 257 -7.10 -18.99 15.59
N PHE A 258 -6.39 -20.09 15.77
CA PHE A 258 -6.21 -20.78 17.05
C PHE A 258 -4.74 -20.66 17.46
N GLY A 259 -4.46 -19.92 18.50
CA GLY A 259 -3.09 -19.72 18.98
C GLY A 259 -2.88 -20.46 20.31
N LEU A 260 -1.76 -21.17 20.40
CA LEU A 260 -1.26 -21.81 21.62
C LEU A 260 -0.05 -21.02 22.13
N THR A 261 -0.11 -20.56 23.40
CA THR A 261 0.91 -19.71 24.01
C THR A 261 1.31 -20.21 25.40
N LEU A 262 1.51 -21.54 25.51
CA LEU A 262 1.92 -22.20 26.76
C LEU A 262 3.31 -21.72 27.20
N PRO A 263 3.54 -21.50 28.53
CA PRO A 263 4.87 -21.21 29.06
C PRO A 263 5.90 -22.28 28.67
N HIS A 264 7.07 -21.83 28.22
CA HIS A 264 8.19 -22.71 27.81
C HIS A 264 7.96 -23.58 26.57
N TRP A 265 6.82 -23.43 25.90
CA TRP A 265 6.53 -24.07 24.61
C TRP A 265 6.69 -23.05 23.47
N PRO A 266 7.01 -23.51 22.25
CA PRO A 266 6.89 -22.65 21.08
C PRO A 266 5.48 -22.07 20.99
N ARG A 267 5.39 -20.82 20.58
CA ARG A 267 4.09 -20.25 20.20
C ARG A 267 3.68 -20.87 18.87
N MET A 268 2.47 -21.38 18.79
CA MET A 268 1.92 -21.99 17.57
C MET A 268 0.59 -21.33 17.24
N VAL A 269 0.36 -21.07 15.95
CA VAL A 269 -0.92 -20.56 15.46
C VAL A 269 -1.34 -21.39 14.25
N LEU A 270 -2.54 -21.95 14.32
CA LEU A 270 -3.23 -22.55 13.19
C LEU A 270 -4.33 -21.60 12.73
N GLY A 271 -4.28 -21.16 11.49
CA GLY A 271 -5.23 -20.20 10.93
C GLY A 271 -5.90 -20.73 9.65
N TYR A 272 -7.13 -20.28 9.46
CA TYR A 272 -7.85 -20.43 8.21
C TYR A 272 -8.42 -19.06 7.82
N GLU A 273 -8.31 -18.72 6.52
CA GLU A 273 -8.85 -17.47 5.96
C GLU A 273 -9.54 -17.78 4.64
N TYR A 274 -10.64 -17.09 4.38
CA TYR A 274 -11.33 -17.10 3.10
C TYR A 274 -11.46 -15.68 2.60
N ASP A 275 -10.72 -15.34 1.55
CA ASP A 275 -10.76 -14.06 0.87
C ASP A 275 -11.64 -14.15 -0.36
N TYR A 276 -12.42 -13.10 -0.67
CA TYR A 276 -13.26 -13.08 -1.85
C TYR A 276 -13.43 -11.69 -2.46
N ARG A 277 -13.61 -11.68 -3.79
CA ARG A 277 -14.10 -10.54 -4.57
C ARG A 277 -15.24 -11.00 -5.48
N LYS A 278 -16.34 -10.28 -5.46
CA LYS A 278 -17.52 -10.66 -6.25
C LYS A 278 -18.31 -9.44 -6.68
N GLY A 279 -18.64 -9.36 -7.98
CA GLY A 279 -19.45 -8.30 -8.56
C GLY A 279 -19.10 -8.03 -10.01
N GLU A 280 -19.30 -6.80 -10.42
CA GLU A 280 -18.90 -6.28 -11.74
C GLU A 280 -18.00 -5.05 -11.54
N GLU A 281 -16.91 -4.98 -12.30
CA GLU A 281 -16.06 -3.79 -12.38
C GLU A 281 -16.08 -3.15 -13.75
N ALA A 282 -15.76 -1.86 -13.80
CA ALA A 282 -15.57 -1.13 -15.03
C ALA A 282 -14.27 -1.53 -15.70
N THR A 283 -14.30 -1.69 -16.99
CA THR A 283 -13.12 -1.87 -17.83
C THR A 283 -13.32 -1.14 -19.15
N THR A 284 -12.32 -1.16 -20.01
CA THR A 284 -12.32 -0.40 -21.26
C THR A 284 -12.11 -1.35 -22.41
N ALA A 285 -12.95 -1.22 -23.43
CA ALA A 285 -12.76 -1.88 -24.71
C ALA A 285 -11.96 -0.97 -25.66
N TRP A 286 -10.89 -1.50 -26.22
CA TRP A 286 -10.04 -0.84 -27.20
C TRP A 286 -10.33 -1.41 -28.59
N GLY A 287 -10.54 -0.56 -29.58
CA GLY A 287 -10.72 -0.99 -30.96
C GLY A 287 -11.42 0.05 -31.81
N ALA A 288 -11.33 -0.09 -33.13
CA ALA A 288 -12.05 0.75 -34.05
C ALA A 288 -13.56 0.45 -33.99
N ALA A 289 -14.33 1.34 -33.43
CA ALA A 289 -15.80 1.33 -33.51
C ALA A 289 -16.24 2.37 -34.53
N GLY A 290 -15.91 2.17 -35.82
CA GLY A 290 -16.31 3.09 -36.87
C GLY A 290 -15.56 2.88 -38.16
N THR A 291 -16.05 3.49 -39.23
CA THR A 291 -15.51 3.36 -40.59
C THR A 291 -14.46 4.39 -40.97
N GLY A 292 -13.90 5.12 -39.99
CA GLY A 292 -12.86 6.15 -40.19
C GLY A 292 -11.47 5.67 -39.75
N ALA A 293 -10.45 5.93 -40.55
CA ALA A 293 -9.09 5.42 -40.32
C ALA A 293 -8.36 6.01 -39.09
N ASP A 294 -8.89 7.06 -38.47
CA ASP A 294 -8.24 7.80 -37.38
C ASP A 294 -8.98 7.68 -36.02
N ASP A 295 -9.99 6.86 -35.94
CA ASP A 295 -10.80 6.75 -34.73
C ASP A 295 -10.23 5.68 -33.80
N ARG A 296 -9.37 6.08 -32.86
CA ARG A 296 -9.15 5.28 -31.64
C ARG A 296 -10.45 5.32 -30.83
N ASN A 297 -11.20 4.24 -30.87
CA ASN A 297 -12.40 4.11 -30.06
C ASN A 297 -12.04 3.42 -28.75
N ILE A 298 -12.30 4.13 -27.67
CA ILE A 298 -12.36 3.60 -26.33
C ILE A 298 -13.84 3.53 -25.99
N SER A 299 -14.34 2.35 -25.67
CA SER A 299 -15.73 2.13 -25.28
C SER A 299 -15.80 1.59 -23.86
N PRO A 300 -16.84 1.94 -23.08
CA PRO A 300 -17.03 1.34 -21.79
C PRO A 300 -17.32 -0.15 -21.93
N ALA A 301 -16.73 -0.92 -21.02
CA ALA A 301 -16.94 -2.35 -20.88
C ALA A 301 -17.06 -2.71 -19.41
N SER A 302 -17.57 -3.88 -19.11
CA SER A 302 -17.64 -4.40 -17.76
C SER A 302 -17.11 -5.83 -17.70
N GLU A 303 -16.54 -6.17 -16.55
CA GLU A 303 -16.09 -7.51 -16.24
C GLU A 303 -16.74 -8.00 -14.96
N SER A 304 -17.46 -9.11 -15.06
CA SER A 304 -17.98 -9.83 -13.90
C SER A 304 -16.87 -10.65 -13.28
N ILE A 305 -16.67 -10.51 -11.97
CA ILE A 305 -15.63 -11.18 -11.19
C ILE A 305 -16.28 -12.06 -10.13
N LYS A 306 -15.83 -13.31 -10.06
CA LYS A 306 -16.10 -14.23 -8.97
C LYS A 306 -14.80 -14.89 -8.56
N GLU A 307 -14.21 -14.36 -7.49
CA GLU A 307 -12.92 -14.78 -6.96
C GLU A 307 -13.08 -15.26 -5.53
N GLY A 308 -12.33 -16.31 -5.17
CA GLY A 308 -12.26 -16.81 -3.82
C GLY A 308 -10.93 -17.52 -3.57
N THR A 309 -10.35 -17.30 -2.38
CA THR A 309 -9.11 -17.92 -1.94
C THR A 309 -9.30 -18.51 -0.56
N HIS A 310 -9.13 -19.81 -0.41
CA HIS A 310 -9.06 -20.48 0.89
C HIS A 310 -7.61 -20.61 1.29
N ILE A 311 -7.26 -20.14 2.49
CA ILE A 311 -5.89 -20.06 2.98
C ILE A 311 -5.79 -20.80 4.29
N ILE A 312 -4.87 -21.77 4.36
CA ILE A 312 -4.49 -22.45 5.59
C ILE A 312 -3.13 -21.94 6.03
N LYS A 313 -3.00 -21.53 7.29
CA LYS A 313 -1.77 -20.95 7.86
C LYS A 313 -1.33 -21.75 9.06
N PHE A 314 -0.02 -21.94 9.17
CA PHE A 314 0.59 -22.48 10.38
C PHE A 314 1.84 -21.66 10.70
N ASP A 315 1.85 -21.04 11.89
CA ASP A 315 2.97 -20.25 12.39
C ASP A 315 3.56 -20.92 13.63
N LEU A 316 4.88 -21.00 13.69
CA LEU A 316 5.63 -21.47 14.84
C LEU A 316 6.72 -20.45 15.18
N ASP A 317 6.73 -19.99 16.42
CA ASP A 317 7.76 -19.10 16.98
C ASP A 317 8.43 -19.82 18.15
N ALA A 318 9.72 -19.98 18.09
CA ALA A 318 10.51 -20.66 19.11
C ALA A 318 11.79 -19.87 19.44
N GLU A 319 12.26 -20.02 20.66
CA GLU A 319 13.58 -19.54 21.07
C GLU A 319 14.39 -20.70 21.63
N VAL A 320 15.53 -20.99 21.00
CA VAL A 320 16.42 -22.10 21.38
C VAL A 320 17.84 -21.58 21.58
N LYS A 321 18.33 -21.57 22.82
CA LYS A 321 19.67 -21.11 23.16
C LYS A 321 19.99 -19.70 22.66
N GLY A 322 19.01 -18.79 22.74
CA GLY A 322 19.14 -17.41 22.28
C GLY A 322 19.12 -17.24 20.76
N VAL A 323 18.68 -18.26 20.03
CA VAL A 323 18.31 -18.20 18.61
C VAL A 323 16.81 -18.11 18.54
N ALA A 324 16.26 -17.04 17.99
CA ALA A 324 14.85 -16.97 17.65
C ALA A 324 14.63 -17.66 16.30
N ILE A 325 13.66 -18.56 16.25
CA ILE A 325 13.29 -19.34 15.05
C ILE A 325 11.82 -19.07 14.76
N GLU A 326 11.55 -18.68 13.54
CA GLU A 326 10.21 -18.51 13.00
C GLU A 326 10.01 -19.44 11.83
N ASP A 327 8.91 -20.18 11.82
CA ASP A 327 8.47 -20.99 10.70
C ASP A 327 7.04 -20.60 10.33
N ARG A 328 6.80 -20.34 9.03
CA ARG A 328 5.53 -19.84 8.49
C ARG A 328 5.16 -20.69 7.29
N PHE A 329 4.12 -21.47 7.43
CA PHE A 329 3.50 -22.20 6.33
C PHE A 329 2.20 -21.51 5.88
N ARG A 330 2.01 -21.44 4.56
CA ARG A 330 0.80 -20.95 3.92
C ARG A 330 0.42 -21.83 2.73
N GLY A 331 -0.78 -22.38 2.75
CA GLY A 331 -1.38 -23.13 1.63
C GLY A 331 -2.60 -22.37 1.10
N GLU A 332 -2.60 -22.04 -0.19
CA GLU A 332 -3.65 -21.25 -0.86
C GLU A 332 -4.35 -22.09 -1.93
N PHE A 333 -5.67 -22.12 -1.88
CA PHE A 333 -6.54 -22.71 -2.90
C PHE A 333 -7.34 -21.57 -3.53
N TYR A 334 -6.93 -21.17 -4.71
CA TYR A 334 -7.49 -20.03 -5.43
C TYR A 334 -8.46 -20.47 -6.52
N SER A 335 -9.51 -19.68 -6.70
CA SER A 335 -10.49 -19.84 -7.77
C SER A 335 -10.93 -18.47 -8.29
N LEU A 336 -10.81 -18.25 -9.58
CA LEU A 336 -11.30 -17.06 -10.28
C LEU A 336 -12.14 -17.46 -11.48
N GLY A 337 -13.29 -16.83 -11.62
CA GLY A 337 -14.07 -16.82 -12.87
C GLY A 337 -14.33 -15.39 -13.28
N THR A 338 -13.95 -15.01 -14.50
CA THR A 338 -14.28 -13.71 -15.08
C THR A 338 -15.12 -13.85 -16.34
N HIS A 339 -15.93 -12.81 -16.57
CA HIS A 339 -16.72 -12.71 -17.79
C HIS A 339 -16.73 -11.24 -18.23
N TYR A 340 -15.95 -10.96 -19.25
CA TYR A 340 -15.83 -9.64 -19.87
C TYR A 340 -16.84 -9.49 -20.99
N THR A 341 -17.54 -8.34 -21.00
CA THR A 341 -18.43 -7.93 -22.09
C THR A 341 -18.23 -6.46 -22.40
N ASN A 342 -18.12 -6.10 -23.69
CA ASN A 342 -18.15 -4.70 -24.09
C ASN A 342 -19.56 -4.30 -24.54
N ALA A 343 -19.92 -3.03 -24.34
CA ALA A 343 -21.06 -2.44 -25.01
C ALA A 343 -20.78 -2.45 -26.52
N ALA A 344 -21.66 -3.04 -27.30
CA ALA A 344 -21.58 -2.97 -28.75
C ALA A 344 -21.82 -1.51 -29.17
N GLY A 345 -20.78 -0.70 -29.16
CA GLY A 345 -20.80 0.65 -29.71
C GLY A 345 -21.10 0.61 -31.21
N ARG A 346 -21.35 1.74 -31.84
CA ARG A 346 -21.80 1.95 -33.24
C ARG A 346 -21.03 1.21 -34.35
N GLY A 347 -20.08 0.33 -34.04
CA GLY A 347 -19.23 -0.35 -35.00
C GLY A 347 -19.32 -1.86 -35.04
N ALA A 348 -20.30 -2.48 -34.45
CA ALA A 348 -20.58 -3.93 -34.59
C ALA A 348 -19.46 -4.89 -34.14
N ILE A 349 -18.47 -4.46 -33.34
CA ILE A 349 -17.57 -5.39 -32.70
C ILE A 349 -18.08 -5.65 -31.28
N SER A 350 -18.52 -6.88 -31.04
CA SER A 350 -18.79 -7.36 -29.69
C SER A 350 -17.75 -8.39 -29.28
N GLN A 351 -17.24 -8.26 -28.10
CA GLN A 351 -16.25 -9.17 -27.51
C GLN A 351 -16.80 -9.77 -26.22
N ASN A 352 -16.65 -11.06 -26.10
CA ASN A 352 -17.03 -11.83 -24.93
C ASN A 352 -15.85 -12.71 -24.55
N VAL A 353 -15.25 -12.44 -23.38
CA VAL A 353 -14.11 -13.20 -22.87
C VAL A 353 -14.53 -13.85 -21.56
N THR A 354 -14.26 -15.15 -21.45
CA THR A 354 -14.48 -15.92 -20.23
C THR A 354 -13.17 -16.57 -19.82
N GLU A 355 -12.77 -16.34 -18.59
CA GLU A 355 -11.59 -16.95 -17.98
C GLU A 355 -11.98 -17.70 -16.72
N ARG A 356 -11.30 -18.82 -16.48
CA ARG A 356 -11.37 -19.55 -15.23
C ARG A 356 -9.95 -19.94 -14.83
N ASN A 357 -9.57 -19.57 -13.63
CA ASN A 357 -8.25 -19.84 -13.09
C ASN A 357 -8.42 -20.54 -11.73
N HIS A 358 -7.80 -21.68 -11.57
CA HIS A 358 -7.67 -22.38 -10.29
C HIS A 358 -6.21 -22.66 -10.04
N TYR A 359 -5.73 -22.39 -8.85
CA TYR A 359 -4.40 -22.83 -8.45
C TYR A 359 -4.36 -23.28 -7.00
N PHE A 360 -3.41 -24.15 -6.72
CA PHE A 360 -2.91 -24.40 -5.39
C PHE A 360 -1.49 -23.87 -5.29
N GLN A 361 -1.20 -23.09 -4.24
CA GLN A 361 0.15 -22.67 -3.89
C GLN A 361 0.45 -23.04 -2.46
N GLY A 362 1.51 -23.82 -2.25
CA GLY A 362 2.10 -24.07 -0.95
C GLY A 362 3.38 -23.26 -0.79
N ALA A 363 3.52 -22.53 0.31
CA ALA A 363 4.75 -21.81 0.63
C ALA A 363 5.14 -22.05 2.08
N ASN A 364 6.42 -22.27 2.33
CA ASN A 364 6.98 -22.35 3.67
C ASN A 364 8.22 -21.49 3.79
N SER A 365 8.31 -20.69 4.86
CA SER A 365 9.48 -19.89 5.16
C SER A 365 9.98 -20.16 6.56
N ILE A 366 11.27 -20.45 6.69
CA ILE A 366 11.95 -20.57 7.96
C ILE A 366 12.97 -19.45 8.11
N ARG A 367 13.02 -18.83 9.28
CA ARG A 367 13.97 -17.78 9.63
C ARG A 367 14.58 -18.06 10.99
N ALA A 368 15.87 -17.85 11.09
CA ALA A 368 16.60 -17.92 12.34
C ALA A 368 17.37 -16.62 12.54
N GLU A 369 17.32 -16.04 13.74
CA GLU A 369 18.02 -14.81 14.09
C GLU A 369 18.66 -14.89 15.46
N LYS A 370 19.80 -14.20 15.61
CA LYS A 370 20.55 -14.18 16.86
C LYS A 370 21.34 -12.92 17.04
N GLN A 371 21.31 -12.37 18.27
CA GLN A 371 22.33 -11.47 18.75
C GLN A 371 23.56 -12.31 19.13
N ILE A 372 24.61 -12.29 18.29
CA ILE A 372 25.79 -13.14 18.43
C ILE A 372 26.72 -12.58 19.48
N THR A 373 26.96 -11.25 19.44
CA THR A 373 27.66 -10.45 20.44
C THR A 373 26.92 -9.13 20.62
N ASP A 374 27.32 -8.28 21.56
CA ASP A 374 26.69 -6.96 21.78
C ASP A 374 26.78 -6.04 20.55
N TRP A 375 27.67 -6.33 19.62
CA TRP A 375 27.94 -5.54 18.42
C TRP A 375 27.65 -6.30 17.11
N LEU A 376 27.25 -7.58 17.17
CA LEU A 376 26.99 -8.40 15.98
C LEU A 376 25.63 -9.11 16.08
N PHE A 377 24.71 -8.75 15.20
CA PHE A 377 23.45 -9.44 14.95
C PHE A 377 23.51 -10.15 13.62
N GLY A 378 22.91 -11.32 13.52
CA GLY A 378 22.79 -12.08 12.28
C GLY A 378 21.43 -12.76 12.14
N SER A 379 20.94 -12.84 10.91
CA SER A 379 19.76 -13.65 10.55
C SER A 379 19.96 -14.39 9.24
N ALA A 380 19.34 -15.56 9.13
CA ALA A 380 19.28 -16.37 7.92
C ALA A 380 17.83 -16.82 7.69
N GLY A 381 17.40 -16.81 6.44
CA GLY A 381 16.06 -17.25 6.06
C GLY A 381 16.08 -18.08 4.78
N TYR A 382 15.13 -18.98 4.67
CA TYR A 382 14.87 -19.76 3.47
C TYR A 382 13.38 -19.85 3.22
N LEU A 383 12.97 -19.65 1.97
CA LEU A 383 11.60 -19.80 1.51
C LEU A 383 11.57 -20.80 0.35
N TYR A 384 10.64 -21.71 0.42
CA TYR A 384 10.25 -22.60 -0.66
C TYR A 384 8.79 -22.34 -1.01
N SER A 385 8.47 -22.23 -2.30
CA SER A 385 7.08 -22.18 -2.77
C SER A 385 6.89 -23.05 -4.00
N HIS A 386 5.74 -23.72 -4.06
CA HIS A 386 5.31 -24.52 -5.20
C HIS A 386 3.88 -24.17 -5.55
N LEU A 387 3.62 -23.93 -6.85
CA LEU A 387 2.32 -23.57 -7.38
C LEU A 387 1.98 -24.50 -8.54
N THR A 388 0.74 -25.01 -8.51
CA THR A 388 0.13 -25.72 -9.65
C THR A 388 -1.16 -25.02 -10.02
N ALA A 389 -1.37 -24.73 -11.30
CA ALA A 389 -2.57 -24.07 -11.78
C ALA A 389 -3.22 -24.80 -12.95
N ASP A 390 -4.56 -24.77 -12.95
CA ASP A 390 -5.42 -25.19 -14.05
C ASP A 390 -6.29 -24.01 -14.47
N SER A 391 -6.28 -23.68 -15.76
CA SER A 391 -6.97 -22.52 -16.28
C SER A 391 -7.70 -22.83 -17.59
N SER A 392 -8.67 -22.01 -17.92
CA SER A 392 -9.30 -22.03 -19.24
C SER A 392 -9.59 -20.62 -19.72
N PHE A 393 -9.44 -20.42 -21.02
CA PHE A 393 -9.67 -19.14 -21.69
C PHE A 393 -10.57 -19.34 -22.91
N THR A 394 -11.58 -18.48 -23.07
CA THR A 394 -12.42 -18.42 -24.26
C THR A 394 -12.70 -16.99 -24.64
N ASN A 395 -12.36 -16.61 -25.86
CA ASN A 395 -12.66 -15.30 -26.44
C ASN A 395 -13.52 -15.48 -27.70
N VAL A 396 -14.67 -14.84 -27.71
CA VAL A 396 -15.56 -14.78 -28.87
C VAL A 396 -15.74 -13.34 -29.30
N THR A 397 -15.11 -12.95 -30.38
CA THR A 397 -15.23 -11.61 -30.96
C THR A 397 -16.10 -11.69 -32.22
N ARG A 398 -17.11 -10.82 -32.35
CA ARG A 398 -17.98 -10.70 -33.49
C ARG A 398 -17.82 -9.35 -34.17
N LEU A 399 -17.63 -9.38 -35.49
CA LEU A 399 -17.56 -8.21 -36.35
C LEU A 399 -18.61 -8.37 -37.46
N GLY A 400 -19.79 -7.74 -37.32
CA GLY A 400 -20.91 -7.96 -38.20
C GLY A 400 -21.32 -9.43 -38.20
N ASN A 401 -21.27 -10.07 -39.38
CA ASN A 401 -21.59 -11.48 -39.56
C ASN A 401 -20.41 -12.44 -39.36
N THR A 402 -19.24 -11.93 -39.03
CA THR A 402 -18.02 -12.72 -38.90
C THR A 402 -17.70 -12.89 -37.41
N SER A 403 -17.30 -14.08 -37.00
CA SER A 403 -16.88 -14.36 -35.63
C SER A 403 -15.45 -14.90 -35.56
N PHE A 404 -14.72 -14.43 -34.58
CA PHE A 404 -13.45 -14.97 -34.14
C PHE A 404 -13.68 -15.79 -32.88
N LEU A 405 -13.08 -16.98 -32.82
CA LEU A 405 -13.10 -17.84 -31.64
C LEU A 405 -11.68 -18.21 -31.26
N GLY A 406 -11.29 -17.89 -30.03
CA GLY A 406 -10.12 -18.46 -29.37
C GLY A 406 -10.60 -19.23 -28.14
N SER A 407 -10.35 -20.52 -28.06
CA SER A 407 -10.74 -21.34 -26.92
C SER A 407 -9.63 -22.30 -26.53
N ILE A 408 -9.14 -22.12 -25.33
CA ILE A 408 -8.10 -22.96 -24.72
C ILE A 408 -8.69 -23.49 -23.40
N PRO A 409 -9.36 -24.66 -23.45
CA PRO A 409 -10.09 -25.19 -22.31
C PRO A 409 -9.21 -25.74 -21.17
N ASN A 410 -7.96 -26.08 -21.51
CA ASN A 410 -7.01 -26.64 -20.55
C ASN A 410 -5.69 -25.90 -20.67
N ILE A 411 -5.34 -25.13 -19.66
CA ILE A 411 -4.04 -24.48 -19.47
C ILE A 411 -3.52 -24.97 -18.11
N THR A 412 -2.37 -25.59 -18.12
CA THR A 412 -1.70 -26.01 -16.88
C THR A 412 -0.44 -25.19 -16.68
N LEU A 413 -0.13 -24.88 -15.44
CA LEU A 413 1.08 -24.17 -15.06
C LEU A 413 1.62 -24.75 -13.75
N GLU A 414 2.91 -24.99 -13.73
CA GLU A 414 3.65 -25.40 -12.54
C GLU A 414 4.81 -24.43 -12.32
N ARG A 415 4.96 -23.96 -11.08
CA ARG A 415 6.03 -23.02 -10.70
C ARG A 415 6.64 -23.46 -9.37
N GLU A 416 7.96 -23.44 -9.32
CA GLU A 416 8.75 -23.72 -8.12
C GLU A 416 9.74 -22.59 -7.87
N SER A 417 9.83 -22.13 -6.62
CA SER A 417 10.74 -21.05 -6.22
C SER A 417 11.47 -21.37 -4.92
N HIS A 418 12.75 -21.05 -4.91
CA HIS A 418 13.62 -21.11 -3.75
C HIS A 418 14.24 -19.74 -3.49
N VAL A 419 14.14 -19.25 -2.24
CA VAL A 419 14.77 -17.97 -1.84
C VAL A 419 15.60 -18.20 -0.59
N VAL A 420 16.86 -17.77 -0.64
CA VAL A 420 17.78 -17.75 0.51
C VAL A 420 18.11 -16.30 0.85
N ASN A 421 18.03 -15.95 2.12
CA ASN A 421 18.33 -14.59 2.60
C ASN A 421 19.27 -14.65 3.80
N LEU A 422 20.30 -13.79 3.79
CA LEU A 422 21.26 -13.62 4.87
C LEU A 422 21.35 -12.14 5.24
N ASN A 423 21.32 -11.81 6.53
CA ASN A 423 21.44 -10.44 7.00
C ASN A 423 22.40 -10.36 8.18
N GLY A 424 23.15 -9.28 8.25
CA GLY A 424 24.03 -8.97 9.36
C GLY A 424 24.00 -7.49 9.71
N VAL A 425 24.10 -7.19 11.00
CA VAL A 425 24.25 -5.83 11.50
C VAL A 425 25.46 -5.80 12.44
N VAL A 426 26.32 -4.83 12.21
CA VAL A 426 27.61 -4.67 12.91
C VAL A 426 27.68 -3.27 13.50
N GLY A 427 28.06 -3.17 14.78
CA GLY A 427 28.23 -1.92 15.49
C GLY A 427 27.21 -1.69 16.61
N PRO A 428 27.19 -0.47 17.23
CA PRO A 428 27.97 0.69 16.81
C PRO A 428 29.44 0.62 17.24
N PHE A 429 30.35 0.92 16.30
CA PHE A 429 31.77 1.14 16.59
C PHE A 429 32.06 2.61 16.42
N ASP A 430 32.34 3.29 17.52
CA ASP A 430 32.67 4.72 17.53
C ASP A 430 31.63 5.57 16.72
N GLY A 431 30.36 5.23 16.87
CA GLY A 431 29.23 5.88 16.17
C GLY A 431 28.95 5.37 14.77
N LEU A 432 29.69 4.40 14.24
CA LEU A 432 29.44 3.75 12.96
C LEU A 432 28.65 2.46 13.14
N THR A 433 27.53 2.33 12.46
CA THR A 433 26.75 1.09 12.30
C THR A 433 26.73 0.70 10.83
N ALA A 434 26.94 -0.57 10.54
CA ALA A 434 26.83 -1.12 9.21
C ALA A 434 25.83 -2.28 9.20
N SER A 435 25.01 -2.37 8.16
CA SER A 435 24.19 -3.54 7.88
C SER A 435 24.44 -4.03 6.46
N ALA A 436 24.49 -5.35 6.30
CA ALA A 436 24.62 -5.99 5.00
C ALA A 436 23.58 -7.10 4.88
N SER A 437 23.01 -7.26 3.69
CA SER A 437 22.15 -8.40 3.36
C SER A 437 22.45 -8.92 1.97
N ALA A 438 22.26 -10.24 1.80
CA ALA A 438 22.34 -10.93 0.52
C ALA A 438 21.12 -11.83 0.36
N GLN A 439 20.52 -11.84 -0.83
CA GLN A 439 19.42 -12.72 -1.20
C GLN A 439 19.71 -13.39 -2.54
N GLY A 440 19.44 -14.67 -2.63
CA GLY A 440 19.41 -15.41 -3.87
C GLY A 440 18.05 -16.02 -4.10
N GLU A 441 17.55 -15.96 -5.33
CA GLU A 441 16.28 -16.54 -5.76
C GLU A 441 16.47 -17.38 -7.02
N TRP A 442 15.82 -18.54 -7.06
CA TRP A 442 15.74 -19.43 -8.21
C TRP A 442 14.30 -19.83 -8.42
N THR A 443 13.77 -19.56 -9.61
CA THR A 443 12.38 -19.87 -9.96
C THR A 443 12.34 -20.56 -11.30
N THR A 444 11.64 -21.68 -11.37
CA THR A 444 11.32 -22.39 -12.59
C THR A 444 9.82 -22.43 -12.80
N GLN A 445 9.37 -22.27 -14.05
CA GLN A 445 7.97 -22.36 -14.39
C GLN A 445 7.78 -23.05 -15.73
N THR A 446 6.81 -23.94 -15.80
CA THR A 446 6.38 -24.59 -17.04
C THR A 446 4.89 -24.39 -17.25
N GLY A 447 4.49 -24.08 -18.47
CA GLY A 447 3.11 -23.92 -18.87
C GLY A 447 2.77 -24.73 -20.13
N PHE A 448 1.58 -25.26 -20.17
CA PHE A 448 1.06 -25.97 -21.34
C PHE A 448 -0.40 -25.62 -21.55
N GLY A 449 -0.80 -25.41 -22.82
CA GLY A 449 -2.17 -25.17 -23.19
C GLY A 449 -2.53 -25.82 -24.52
N ALA A 450 -3.73 -26.35 -24.64
CA ALA A 450 -4.23 -26.92 -25.86
C ALA A 450 -5.65 -26.42 -26.17
N GLY A 451 -5.88 -26.01 -27.41
CA GLY A 451 -7.16 -25.41 -27.76
C GLY A 451 -7.44 -25.33 -29.25
N LYS A 452 -8.30 -24.41 -29.59
CA LYS A 452 -8.72 -24.13 -30.98
C LYS A 452 -8.84 -22.64 -31.21
N VAL A 453 -8.34 -22.19 -32.36
CA VAL A 453 -8.38 -20.79 -32.78
C VAL A 453 -8.90 -20.72 -34.20
N ASN A 454 -9.76 -19.74 -34.50
CA ASN A 454 -10.01 -19.33 -35.88
C ASN A 454 -9.61 -17.85 -36.03
N GLN A 455 -9.01 -17.52 -37.15
CA GLN A 455 -8.58 -16.15 -37.45
C GLN A 455 -9.58 -15.48 -38.40
N ILE A 456 -9.67 -14.16 -38.33
CA ILE A 456 -10.37 -13.33 -39.28
C ILE A 456 -9.36 -12.75 -40.27
N ALA A 457 -9.50 -13.06 -41.54
CA ALA A 457 -8.68 -12.46 -42.59
C ALA A 457 -9.17 -11.05 -42.92
N PHE A 458 -8.59 -10.02 -42.31
CA PHE A 458 -8.91 -8.60 -42.56
C PHE A 458 -8.45 -8.09 -43.94
N THR A 459 -7.64 -8.88 -44.65
CA THR A 459 -7.13 -8.51 -45.99
C THR A 459 -8.17 -8.70 -47.10
N ARG A 460 -9.34 -9.23 -46.80
CA ARG A 460 -10.44 -9.46 -47.76
C ARG A 460 -11.61 -8.53 -47.49
N THR A 461 -12.29 -8.11 -48.53
CA THR A 461 -13.51 -7.34 -48.43
C THR A 461 -14.67 -8.15 -49.12
N PRO A 462 -15.61 -8.71 -48.36
CA PRO A 462 -15.73 -8.71 -46.88
C PRO A 462 -14.70 -9.62 -46.19
N PRO A 463 -14.43 -9.38 -44.91
CA PRO A 463 -13.56 -10.26 -44.11
C PRO A 463 -14.05 -11.70 -44.14
N ALA A 464 -13.18 -12.65 -44.29
CA ALA A 464 -13.52 -14.07 -44.30
C ALA A 464 -13.03 -14.75 -43.02
N THR A 465 -13.88 -15.57 -42.41
CA THR A 465 -13.49 -16.43 -41.29
C THR A 465 -12.61 -17.58 -41.81
N LEU A 466 -11.43 -17.76 -41.27
CA LEU A 466 -10.60 -18.91 -41.58
C LEU A 466 -11.12 -20.17 -40.85
N ALA A 467 -10.65 -21.33 -41.28
CA ALA A 467 -11.00 -22.58 -40.62
C ALA A 467 -10.60 -22.57 -39.13
N ILE A 468 -11.32 -23.31 -38.31
CA ILE A 468 -10.94 -23.52 -36.91
C ILE A 468 -9.74 -24.48 -36.89
N GLU A 469 -8.62 -24.04 -36.32
CA GLU A 469 -7.37 -24.80 -36.22
C GLU A 469 -7.06 -25.19 -34.77
N PRO A 470 -6.51 -26.37 -34.56
CA PRO A 470 -5.98 -26.72 -33.26
C PRO A 470 -4.74 -25.88 -32.98
N THR A 471 -4.56 -25.48 -31.72
CA THR A 471 -3.38 -24.77 -31.25
C THR A 471 -2.82 -25.42 -30.00
N THR A 472 -1.50 -25.43 -29.85
CA THR A 472 -0.81 -25.95 -28.67
C THR A 472 0.19 -24.90 -28.21
N LEU A 473 0.03 -24.47 -26.98
CA LEU A 473 0.86 -23.46 -26.32
C LEU A 473 1.81 -24.16 -25.34
N GLN A 474 3.08 -23.78 -25.35
CA GLN A 474 4.04 -24.17 -24.35
C GLN A 474 4.81 -22.93 -23.88
N ALA A 475 5.04 -22.81 -22.60
CA ALA A 475 5.81 -21.74 -22.00
C ALA A 475 6.76 -22.32 -20.95
N ASN A 476 8.03 -21.98 -21.03
CA ASN A 476 9.02 -22.28 -20.01
C ASN A 476 9.67 -20.98 -19.56
N TYR A 477 9.94 -20.90 -18.28
CA TYR A 477 10.53 -19.73 -17.65
C TYR A 477 11.45 -20.17 -16.53
N ASP A 478 12.71 -19.75 -16.61
CA ASP A 478 13.75 -20.01 -15.62
C ASP A 478 14.34 -18.67 -15.19
N GLU A 479 14.32 -18.37 -13.90
CA GLU A 479 14.84 -17.14 -13.32
C GLU A 479 15.88 -17.45 -12.25
N SER A 480 16.97 -16.69 -12.28
CA SER A 480 17.89 -16.59 -11.15
C SER A 480 18.14 -15.12 -10.82
N SER A 481 18.05 -14.77 -9.56
CA SER A 481 18.29 -13.40 -9.08
C SER A 481 19.21 -13.42 -7.87
N ALA A 482 20.12 -12.46 -7.84
CA ALA A 482 20.98 -12.17 -6.69
C ALA A 482 20.86 -10.70 -6.33
N MET A 483 20.62 -10.41 -5.04
CA MET A 483 20.48 -9.07 -4.52
C MET A 483 21.37 -8.87 -3.31
N GLU A 484 22.10 -7.78 -3.30
CA GLU A 484 22.97 -7.35 -2.21
C GLU A 484 22.60 -5.96 -1.75
N ASN A 485 22.55 -5.75 -0.44
CA ASN A 485 22.34 -4.44 0.15
C ASN A 485 23.41 -4.16 1.20
N LEU A 486 23.87 -2.91 1.22
CA LEU A 486 24.78 -2.39 2.23
C LEU A 486 24.23 -1.05 2.74
N ALA A 487 24.11 -0.88 4.05
CA ALA A 487 23.77 0.40 4.64
C ALA A 487 24.75 0.78 5.74
N LEU A 488 25.15 2.05 5.73
CA LEU A 488 26.08 2.65 6.67
C LEU A 488 25.41 3.84 7.35
N ARG A 489 25.59 3.95 8.66
CA ARG A 489 25.12 5.07 9.45
C ARG A 489 26.21 5.53 10.41
N TYR A 490 26.47 6.85 10.43
CA TYR A 490 27.47 7.46 11.27
C TYR A 490 26.87 8.59 12.11
N THR A 491 27.06 8.53 13.44
CA THR A 491 26.38 9.42 14.40
C THR A 491 27.32 10.20 15.31
N LYS A 492 28.65 10.14 15.10
CA LYS A 492 29.62 10.81 15.98
C LYS A 492 29.76 12.31 15.75
N ILE A 493 29.29 12.81 14.61
CA ILE A 493 29.30 14.25 14.35
C ILE A 493 28.20 14.88 15.19
N PRO A 494 28.52 15.88 16.03
CA PRO A 494 27.53 16.53 16.88
C PRO A 494 26.33 17.01 16.08
N PHE A 495 25.12 16.68 16.55
CA PHE A 495 23.83 17.07 15.94
C PHE A 495 23.61 16.56 14.53
N THR A 496 24.45 15.64 14.01
CA THR A 496 24.39 15.22 12.61
C THR A 496 24.48 13.70 12.48
N ILE A 497 23.60 13.16 11.67
CA ILE A 497 23.60 11.76 11.24
C ILE A 497 23.96 11.75 9.76
N LEU A 498 24.98 10.98 9.38
CA LEU A 498 25.25 10.65 7.99
C LEU A 498 24.75 9.25 7.69
N PHE A 499 24.22 9.02 6.51
CA PHE A 499 23.83 7.70 6.05
C PHE A 499 24.20 7.50 4.57
N ALA A 500 24.47 6.25 4.22
CA ALA A 500 24.65 5.79 2.85
C ALA A 500 24.07 4.39 2.73
N GLU A 501 23.34 4.13 1.65
CA GLU A 501 22.70 2.86 1.36
C GLU A 501 23.00 2.52 -0.10
N GLY A 502 23.28 1.25 -0.39
CA GLY A 502 23.48 0.73 -1.73
C GLY A 502 22.79 -0.61 -1.91
N ARG A 503 22.11 -0.79 -3.03
CA ARG A 503 21.52 -2.05 -3.47
C ARG A 503 22.04 -2.38 -4.86
N LEU A 504 22.48 -3.60 -5.02
CA LEU A 504 22.79 -4.21 -6.30
C LEU A 504 21.88 -5.41 -6.50
N GLU A 505 21.31 -5.57 -7.69
CA GLU A 505 20.50 -6.73 -8.05
C GLU A 505 20.84 -7.15 -9.46
N GLN A 506 21.06 -8.43 -9.64
CA GLN A 506 21.29 -9.05 -10.93
C GLN A 506 20.25 -10.14 -11.15
N THR A 507 19.53 -10.06 -12.26
CA THR A 507 18.51 -11.03 -12.64
C THR A 507 18.82 -11.58 -14.01
N SER A 508 18.72 -12.88 -14.16
CA SER A 508 18.82 -13.60 -15.43
C SER A 508 17.56 -14.45 -15.60
N VAL A 509 16.95 -14.34 -16.77
CA VAL A 509 15.72 -15.07 -17.12
C VAL A 509 15.92 -15.73 -18.47
N GLY A 510 15.64 -17.01 -18.55
CA GLY A 510 15.45 -17.74 -19.81
C GLY A 510 13.96 -18.00 -20.02
N GLN A 511 13.39 -17.53 -21.11
CA GLN A 511 11.99 -17.75 -21.46
C GLN A 511 11.89 -18.35 -22.86
N SER A 512 11.04 -19.36 -23.01
CA SER A 512 10.68 -19.90 -24.31
C SER A 512 9.17 -20.09 -24.40
N ASP A 513 8.56 -19.50 -25.43
CA ASP A 513 7.13 -19.57 -25.71
C ASP A 513 6.91 -20.13 -27.11
N SER A 514 5.97 -21.04 -27.25
CA SER A 514 5.57 -21.59 -28.55
C SER A 514 4.07 -21.70 -28.69
N ASP A 515 3.58 -21.38 -29.89
CA ASP A 515 2.23 -21.66 -30.35
C ASP A 515 2.32 -22.46 -31.66
N LEU A 516 1.93 -23.72 -31.58
CA LEU A 516 1.99 -24.65 -32.71
C LEU A 516 0.60 -24.74 -33.35
N GLN A 517 0.49 -24.23 -34.57
CA GLN A 517 -0.72 -24.27 -35.41
C GLN A 517 -0.41 -24.91 -36.76
N PRO A 518 -1.36 -25.62 -37.43
CA PRO A 518 -1.13 -26.23 -38.75
C PRO A 518 -0.76 -25.23 -39.84
N THR A 519 -1.19 -23.97 -39.71
CA THR A 519 -0.95 -22.91 -40.71
C THR A 519 0.25 -22.03 -40.42
N GLY A 520 0.88 -22.17 -39.26
CA GLY A 520 2.08 -21.42 -38.89
C GLY A 520 2.41 -21.59 -37.41
N ASN A 521 3.66 -21.75 -37.12
CA ASN A 521 4.17 -21.85 -35.74
C ASN A 521 4.71 -20.51 -35.30
N PHE A 522 4.36 -20.13 -34.07
CA PHE A 522 5.07 -19.11 -33.33
C PHE A 522 6.09 -19.78 -32.41
N LEU A 523 7.29 -19.31 -32.41
CA LEU A 523 8.35 -19.73 -31.49
C LEU A 523 9.11 -18.49 -31.07
N GLU A 524 9.15 -18.23 -29.77
CA GLU A 524 9.93 -17.15 -29.19
C GLU A 524 10.86 -17.73 -28.13
N GLN A 525 12.10 -17.32 -28.18
CA GLN A 525 13.08 -17.58 -27.13
C GLN A 525 13.72 -16.25 -26.78
N VAL A 526 13.65 -15.89 -25.50
CA VAL A 526 14.20 -14.64 -24.98
C VAL A 526 15.05 -14.98 -23.76
N ASP A 527 16.32 -14.64 -23.85
CA ASP A 527 17.19 -14.57 -22.68
C ASP A 527 17.20 -13.11 -22.23
N PHE A 528 16.76 -12.88 -21.01
CA PHE A 528 16.71 -11.56 -20.41
C PHE A 528 17.73 -11.47 -19.29
N SER A 529 18.48 -10.39 -19.25
CA SER A 529 19.34 -10.06 -18.12
C SER A 529 19.13 -8.62 -17.68
N SER A 530 19.08 -8.39 -16.38
CA SER A 530 18.92 -7.07 -15.79
C SER A 530 19.93 -6.85 -14.67
N GLN A 531 20.50 -5.66 -14.64
CA GLN A 531 21.34 -5.20 -13.55
C GLN A 531 20.74 -3.90 -13.01
N LEU A 532 20.37 -3.92 -11.71
CA LEU A 532 19.86 -2.78 -11.01
C LEU A 532 20.89 -2.32 -9.97
N SER A 533 21.18 -1.03 -9.97
CA SER A 533 21.93 -0.37 -8.91
C SER A 533 21.10 0.78 -8.32
N ASP A 534 21.00 0.84 -7.01
CA ASP A 534 20.30 1.88 -6.28
C ASP A 534 21.22 2.38 -5.16
N PHE A 535 21.68 3.59 -5.28
CA PHE A 535 22.56 4.22 -4.30
C PHE A 535 21.92 5.47 -3.73
N ARG A 536 21.92 5.57 -2.39
CA ARG A 536 21.38 6.71 -1.66
C ARG A 536 22.37 7.15 -0.60
N ALA A 537 22.66 8.46 -0.52
CA ALA A 537 23.48 9.02 0.53
C ALA A 537 22.93 10.36 0.98
N GLY A 538 23.07 10.65 2.27
CA GLY A 538 22.53 11.88 2.81
C GLY A 538 22.93 12.15 4.25
N PHE A 539 22.31 13.18 4.77
CA PHE A 539 22.51 13.59 6.16
C PHE A 539 21.22 14.16 6.77
N SER A 540 21.15 14.11 8.10
CA SER A 540 20.16 14.84 8.89
C SER A 540 20.90 15.58 10.00
N THR A 541 20.70 16.89 10.09
CA THR A 541 21.39 17.73 11.08
C THR A 541 20.42 18.65 11.81
N SER A 542 20.58 18.77 13.13
CA SER A 542 19.76 19.62 14.00
C SER A 542 20.68 20.47 14.91
N PRO A 543 21.45 21.43 14.32
CA PRO A 543 22.45 22.19 15.09
C PRO A 543 21.83 23.10 16.16
N TRP A 544 20.58 23.44 16.02
CA TRP A 544 19.77 24.20 16.98
C TRP A 544 18.41 23.56 17.18
N ARG A 545 17.79 23.71 18.36
CA ARG A 545 16.47 23.14 18.70
C ARG A 545 15.34 23.56 17.76
N TRP A 546 15.50 24.68 17.05
CA TRP A 546 14.48 25.25 16.19
C TRP A 546 14.67 24.92 14.70
N ILE A 547 15.73 24.21 14.31
CA ILE A 547 16.00 23.87 12.90
C ILE A 547 16.48 22.42 12.76
N THR A 548 15.90 21.73 11.83
CA THR A 548 16.37 20.42 11.35
C THR A 548 16.44 20.45 9.84
N LEU A 549 17.58 20.08 9.29
CA LEU A 549 17.80 19.95 7.85
C LEU A 549 18.12 18.49 7.53
N THR A 550 17.34 17.90 6.62
CA THR A 550 17.62 16.59 6.06
C THR A 550 17.78 16.73 4.55
N ALA A 551 18.83 16.17 3.99
CA ALA A 551 19.01 16.11 2.55
C ALA A 551 19.60 14.77 2.13
N HIS A 552 19.18 14.27 0.99
CA HIS A 552 19.77 13.11 0.37
C HIS A 552 19.79 13.23 -1.15
N TYR A 553 20.71 12.49 -1.72
CA TYR A 553 20.77 12.19 -3.15
C TYR A 553 20.61 10.68 -3.33
N ARG A 554 19.84 10.28 -4.34
CA ARG A 554 19.67 8.90 -4.76
C ARG A 554 19.90 8.80 -6.27
N ARG A 555 20.61 7.76 -6.68
CA ARG A 555 20.77 7.36 -8.06
C ARG A 555 20.31 5.93 -8.21
N TYR A 556 19.33 5.74 -9.08
CA TYR A 556 18.77 4.45 -9.45
C TYR A 556 19.05 4.22 -10.92
N GLU A 557 19.65 3.08 -11.24
CA GLU A 557 19.99 2.67 -12.59
C GLU A 557 19.53 1.23 -12.80
N ASN A 558 18.84 0.98 -13.89
CA ASN A 558 18.39 -0.36 -14.26
C ASN A 558 18.66 -0.57 -15.76
N ASP A 559 19.64 -1.42 -16.04
CA ASP A 559 20.07 -1.80 -17.39
C ASP A 559 19.55 -3.20 -17.68
N SER A 560 18.75 -3.33 -18.73
CA SER A 560 18.14 -4.59 -19.15
C SER A 560 18.51 -4.92 -20.58
N HIS A 561 18.93 -6.15 -20.81
CA HIS A 561 19.29 -6.67 -22.12
C HIS A 561 18.38 -7.84 -22.51
N TYR A 562 17.94 -7.83 -23.77
CA TYR A 562 17.04 -8.83 -24.36
C TYR A 562 17.72 -9.39 -25.62
N PRO A 563 18.72 -10.26 -25.51
CA PRO A 563 19.28 -10.93 -26.68
C PRO A 563 18.22 -11.86 -27.28
N THR A 564 17.75 -11.56 -28.49
CA THR A 564 16.81 -12.41 -29.21
C THR A 564 17.55 -13.35 -30.10
N ASP A 565 17.59 -14.63 -29.77
CA ASP A 565 18.20 -15.68 -30.62
C ASP A 565 17.19 -16.30 -31.58
N THR A 566 15.97 -15.74 -31.69
CA THR A 566 14.94 -16.25 -32.60
C THR A 566 15.32 -16.03 -34.05
N PRO A 567 15.44 -17.08 -34.89
CA PRO A 567 15.63 -16.90 -36.29
C PRO A 567 14.47 -16.11 -36.89
N PRO A 568 14.71 -15.32 -37.95
CA PRO A 568 13.69 -14.53 -38.62
C PRO A 568 12.53 -15.43 -39.06
N GLN A 569 11.35 -15.16 -38.57
CA GLN A 569 10.14 -15.94 -38.86
C GLN A 569 9.75 -15.85 -40.33
N PRO A 570 9.19 -16.92 -40.93
CA PRO A 570 8.75 -16.90 -42.32
C PRO A 570 7.59 -15.90 -42.48
N ALA A 571 7.65 -15.13 -43.58
CA ALA A 571 6.63 -14.29 -44.19
C ALA A 571 5.57 -13.69 -43.24
N GLY A 572 5.92 -12.64 -42.52
CA GLY A 572 4.99 -11.95 -41.64
C GLY A 572 5.55 -11.66 -40.25
N GLY A 573 6.86 -11.79 -40.10
CA GLY A 573 7.60 -11.69 -38.85
C GLY A 573 7.08 -10.67 -37.85
N TYR A 574 7.19 -11.02 -36.60
CA TYR A 574 6.74 -10.20 -35.51
C TYR A 574 7.52 -8.88 -35.45
N PRO A 575 6.81 -7.78 -35.07
CA PRO A 575 7.48 -6.52 -34.86
C PRO A 575 8.50 -6.67 -33.73
N ASP A 576 9.58 -5.96 -33.87
CA ASP A 576 10.74 -5.94 -33.03
C ASP A 576 10.51 -6.02 -31.57
N PHE A 577 11.36 -6.81 -30.99
CA PHE A 577 11.57 -6.81 -29.57
C PHE A 577 12.65 -5.78 -29.20
N PHE A 578 12.52 -5.20 -28.03
CA PHE A 578 13.58 -4.40 -27.45
C PHE A 578 14.84 -5.26 -27.30
N SER A 579 15.99 -4.70 -27.68
CA SER A 579 17.29 -5.33 -27.45
C SER A 579 17.92 -4.86 -26.13
N SER A 580 17.63 -3.63 -25.71
CA SER A 580 17.97 -3.14 -24.39
C SER A 580 16.99 -2.08 -23.92
N ARG A 581 16.89 -1.95 -22.60
CA ARG A 581 16.18 -0.88 -21.90
C ARG A 581 17.06 -0.38 -20.77
N ASP A 582 17.40 0.90 -20.82
CA ASP A 582 18.22 1.57 -19.83
C ASP A 582 17.36 2.64 -19.13
N LEU A 583 17.32 2.61 -17.81
CA LEU A 583 16.61 3.56 -16.99
C LEU A 583 17.55 4.14 -15.94
N LEU A 584 17.71 5.46 -15.96
CA LEU A 584 18.53 6.19 -15.01
C LEU A 584 17.67 7.25 -14.33
N THR A 585 17.58 7.19 -13.00
CA THR A 585 16.84 8.16 -12.19
C THR A 585 17.76 8.79 -11.17
N ASP A 586 17.87 10.11 -11.21
CA ASP A 586 18.50 10.92 -10.18
C ASP A 586 17.45 11.62 -9.33
N GLU A 587 17.56 11.49 -8.02
CA GLU A 587 16.67 12.12 -7.04
C GLU A 587 17.47 12.96 -6.06
N ILE A 588 17.00 14.19 -5.82
CA ILE A 588 17.48 15.05 -4.74
C ILE A 588 16.28 15.40 -3.88
N GLU A 589 16.32 15.06 -2.61
CA GLU A 589 15.32 15.49 -1.65
C GLU A 589 15.96 16.33 -0.54
N THR A 590 15.32 17.45 -0.23
CA THR A 590 15.72 18.32 0.87
C THR A 590 14.49 18.69 1.69
N LYS A 591 14.61 18.54 3.03
CA LYS A 591 13.54 18.87 3.97
C LYS A 591 14.09 19.74 5.08
N LEU A 592 13.50 20.90 5.26
CA LEU A 592 13.83 21.86 6.31
C LEU A 592 12.65 22.00 7.28
N VAL A 593 12.87 21.66 8.53
CA VAL A 593 11.89 21.84 9.60
C VAL A 593 12.32 22.99 10.48
N LEU A 594 11.45 23.99 10.65
CA LEU A 594 11.65 25.17 11.46
C LEU A 594 10.64 25.21 12.61
N ARG A 595 11.15 25.39 13.84
CA ARG A 595 10.35 25.55 15.07
C ARG A 595 10.81 26.80 15.81
N PRO A 596 10.57 28.02 15.25
CA PRO A 596 11.10 29.26 15.86
C PRO A 596 10.52 29.57 17.23
N CYS A 597 9.35 28.99 17.53
CA CYS A 597 8.67 29.09 18.82
C CYS A 597 7.74 27.88 19.01
N ASN A 598 7.28 27.66 20.24
CA ASN A 598 6.48 26.49 20.62
C ASN A 598 5.10 26.38 19.92
N TRP A 599 4.62 27.48 19.36
CA TRP A 599 3.32 27.52 18.68
C TRP A 599 3.42 27.49 17.15
N LEU A 600 4.63 27.46 16.58
CA LEU A 600 4.84 27.42 15.13
C LEU A 600 5.85 26.35 14.73
N LYS A 601 5.40 25.43 13.87
CA LYS A 601 6.25 24.49 13.14
C LYS A 601 6.01 24.68 11.65
N THR A 602 7.06 24.91 10.88
CA THR A 602 7.03 25.00 9.42
C THR A 602 7.93 23.94 8.82
N THR A 603 7.44 23.22 7.84
CA THR A 603 8.19 22.25 7.06
C THR A 603 8.24 22.71 5.62
N LEU A 604 9.43 22.84 5.07
CA LEU A 604 9.68 23.11 3.66
C LEU A 604 10.33 21.89 3.07
N SER A 605 9.84 21.39 1.95
CA SER A 605 10.49 20.30 1.22
C SER A 605 10.59 20.60 -0.26
N TYR A 606 11.68 20.16 -0.84
CA TYR A 606 11.92 20.16 -2.26
C TYR A 606 12.43 18.80 -2.69
N GLN A 607 11.85 18.28 -3.77
CA GLN A 607 12.26 17.04 -4.42
C GLN A 607 12.42 17.29 -5.91
N LEU A 608 13.57 16.92 -6.44
CA LEU A 608 13.82 16.78 -7.88
C LEU A 608 13.88 15.30 -8.19
N LEU A 609 13.11 14.88 -9.19
CA LEU A 609 13.17 13.55 -9.78
C LEU A 609 13.41 13.70 -11.27
N SER A 610 14.55 13.22 -11.74
CA SER A 610 14.95 13.26 -13.15
C SER A 610 15.20 11.85 -13.63
N THR A 611 14.42 11.39 -14.61
CA THR A 611 14.50 10.05 -15.16
C THR A 611 14.82 10.11 -16.64
N ASP A 612 15.99 9.60 -17.02
CA ASP A 612 16.36 9.32 -18.39
C ASP A 612 16.00 7.88 -18.73
N PHE A 613 15.33 7.66 -19.85
CA PHE A 613 14.99 6.33 -20.34
C PHE A 613 15.39 6.17 -21.82
N ARG A 614 15.83 4.96 -22.15
CA ARG A 614 16.30 4.62 -23.49
C ARG A 614 15.93 3.17 -23.79
N ASP A 615 15.13 2.99 -24.84
CA ASP A 615 14.76 1.68 -25.36
C ASP A 615 15.37 1.51 -26.76
N LEU A 616 16.22 0.50 -26.90
CA LEU A 616 16.79 0.09 -28.18
C LEU A 616 15.99 -1.10 -28.72
N ALA A 617 15.78 -1.11 -30.05
CA ALA A 617 15.18 -2.24 -30.73
C ALA A 617 15.98 -2.64 -31.96
N ASN A 618 15.83 -3.91 -32.31
CA ASN A 618 16.43 -4.46 -33.54
C ASN A 618 15.57 -4.14 -34.78
N VAL A 619 16.14 -4.22 -36.00
CA VAL A 619 15.37 -4.06 -37.24
C VAL A 619 14.42 -5.23 -37.43
N ALA A 620 13.11 -4.96 -37.59
CA ALA A 620 12.21 -5.94 -38.12
C ALA A 620 11.88 -5.67 -39.58
N SER A 621 12.13 -6.63 -40.39
CA SER A 621 11.78 -6.59 -41.81
C SER A 621 11.12 -7.89 -42.21
N ASN A 622 10.17 -7.78 -43.17
CA ASN A 622 9.64 -8.94 -43.83
C ASN A 622 10.74 -9.55 -44.69
N THR A 623 11.11 -10.79 -44.46
CA THR A 623 12.19 -11.49 -45.14
C THR A 623 11.90 -11.74 -46.63
N THR A 624 10.63 -11.73 -47.04
CA THR A 624 10.20 -11.98 -48.44
C THR A 624 10.04 -10.68 -49.23
N THR A 625 9.46 -9.64 -48.59
CA THR A 625 9.18 -8.36 -49.29
C THR A 625 10.22 -7.31 -49.02
N HIS A 626 11.13 -7.54 -48.09
CA HIS A 626 12.13 -6.59 -47.58
C HIS A 626 11.53 -5.27 -47.08
N VAL A 627 10.25 -5.27 -46.77
CA VAL A 627 9.59 -4.13 -46.17
C VAL A 627 10.00 -4.06 -44.69
N VAL A 628 10.61 -2.95 -44.29
CA VAL A 628 10.97 -2.67 -42.90
C VAL A 628 9.69 -2.25 -42.16
N TYR A 629 9.27 -3.02 -41.16
CA TYR A 629 8.13 -2.70 -40.32
C TYR A 629 8.54 -1.78 -39.19
N SER A 630 9.75 -1.99 -38.63
CA SER A 630 10.33 -1.15 -37.60
C SER A 630 11.82 -0.95 -37.91
N PRO A 631 12.30 0.29 -38.05
CA PRO A 631 13.72 0.58 -38.21
C PRO A 631 14.43 0.35 -36.85
N ALA A 632 15.61 -0.25 -36.90
CA ALA A 632 16.48 -0.39 -35.75
C ALA A 632 16.84 0.96 -35.15
N GLY A 633 17.14 0.96 -33.87
CA GLY A 633 17.67 2.11 -33.16
C GLY A 633 16.92 2.47 -31.89
N ASN A 634 17.01 3.72 -31.46
CA ASN A 634 16.32 4.22 -30.31
C ASN A 634 14.81 4.35 -30.61
N ASN A 635 14.00 3.38 -30.20
CA ASN A 635 12.56 3.45 -30.41
C ASN A 635 11.94 4.50 -29.52
N PHE A 636 12.34 4.52 -28.25
CA PHE A 636 11.94 5.53 -27.29
C PHE A 636 13.18 5.94 -26.50
N THR A 637 13.52 7.20 -26.59
CA THR A 637 14.54 7.82 -25.75
C THR A 637 13.94 9.09 -25.22
N GLY A 638 14.02 9.32 -23.94
CA GLY A 638 13.44 10.52 -23.38
C GLY A 638 13.91 10.80 -21.98
N ARG A 639 13.43 11.91 -21.48
CA ARG A 639 13.70 12.39 -20.15
C ARG A 639 12.44 12.94 -19.52
N THR A 640 12.18 12.54 -18.29
CA THR A 640 11.12 13.10 -17.45
C THR A 640 11.75 13.83 -16.28
N ASP A 641 11.48 15.12 -16.16
CA ASP A 641 11.86 15.93 -15.01
C ASP A 641 10.61 16.31 -14.21
N SER A 642 10.62 16.06 -12.91
CA SER A 642 9.57 16.47 -11.97
C SER A 642 10.20 17.21 -10.80
N HIS A 643 9.60 18.34 -10.42
CA HIS A 643 10.00 19.14 -9.28
C HIS A 643 8.84 19.24 -8.31
N ARG A 644 9.01 18.78 -7.08
CA ARG A 644 7.97 18.93 -6.05
C ARG A 644 8.40 19.95 -5.01
N TYR A 645 7.60 20.99 -4.84
CA TYR A 645 7.75 21.99 -3.80
C TYR A 645 6.63 21.85 -2.80
N SER A 646 6.94 21.72 -1.52
CA SER A 646 5.91 21.59 -0.50
C SER A 646 6.22 22.47 0.70
N ILE A 647 5.16 23.04 1.27
CA ILE A 647 5.19 23.75 2.53
C ILE A 647 4.09 23.21 3.44
N GLY A 648 4.46 22.88 4.66
CA GLY A 648 3.51 22.47 5.70
C GLY A 648 3.67 23.39 6.91
N VAL A 649 2.57 23.77 7.53
CA VAL A 649 2.54 24.66 8.69
C VAL A 649 1.63 24.07 9.76
N VAL A 650 2.11 24.06 10.98
CA VAL A 650 1.32 23.75 12.19
C VAL A 650 1.38 24.95 13.11
N LEU A 651 0.23 25.44 13.53
CA LEU A 651 0.08 26.62 14.37
C LEU A 651 -0.78 26.30 15.60
N THR A 652 -0.27 26.64 16.77
CA THR A 652 -1.01 26.57 18.04
C THR A 652 -0.92 27.94 18.76
N PRO A 653 -1.41 29.03 18.13
CA PRO A 653 -1.17 30.38 18.66
C PRO A 653 -1.89 30.65 19.97
N HIS A 654 -2.87 29.82 20.30
CA HIS A 654 -3.66 29.88 21.52
C HIS A 654 -3.96 28.44 22.00
N PRO A 655 -4.01 28.14 23.29
CA PRO A 655 -4.29 26.81 23.82
C PRO A 655 -5.60 26.17 23.34
N ARG A 656 -6.52 26.96 22.81
CA ARG A 656 -7.82 26.51 22.26
C ARG A 656 -7.86 26.47 20.75
N LEU A 657 -6.78 26.83 20.04
CA LEU A 657 -6.76 26.90 18.59
C LEU A 657 -5.58 26.11 18.03
N TYR A 658 -5.90 25.09 17.27
CA TYR A 658 -4.96 24.28 16.52
C TYR A 658 -5.24 24.42 15.02
N LEU A 659 -4.24 24.80 14.24
CA LEU A 659 -4.34 24.98 12.80
C LEU A 659 -3.25 24.18 12.10
N THR A 660 -3.61 23.51 11.01
CA THR A 660 -2.65 22.88 10.10
C THR A 660 -2.95 23.29 8.68
N GLY A 661 -1.92 23.34 7.87
CA GLY A 661 -2.08 23.52 6.43
C GLY A 661 -0.87 23.02 5.68
N SER A 662 -1.08 22.51 4.49
CA SER A 662 -0.01 22.20 3.54
C SER A 662 -0.37 22.66 2.14
N LEU A 663 0.66 22.93 1.34
CA LEU A 663 0.57 23.23 -0.07
C LEU A 663 1.68 22.48 -0.79
N SER A 664 1.34 21.80 -1.86
CA SER A 664 2.31 21.15 -2.75
C SER A 664 2.05 21.53 -4.19
N TYR A 665 3.11 21.83 -4.92
CA TYR A 665 3.12 22.11 -6.35
C TYR A 665 4.16 21.24 -7.03
N GLU A 666 3.74 20.52 -8.07
CA GLU A 666 4.59 19.60 -8.82
C GLU A 666 4.44 19.80 -10.33
N PRO A 667 5.30 20.60 -10.96
CA PRO A 667 5.46 20.64 -12.40
C PRO A 667 6.25 19.41 -12.88
N SER A 668 5.79 18.81 -13.98
CA SER A 668 6.43 17.67 -14.62
C SER A 668 6.48 17.85 -16.13
N HIS A 669 7.62 17.50 -16.74
CA HIS A 669 7.85 17.59 -18.17
C HIS A 669 8.51 16.32 -18.69
N THR A 670 7.93 15.73 -19.73
CA THR A 670 8.48 14.56 -20.42
C THR A 670 8.81 14.93 -21.86
N HIS A 671 10.05 14.74 -22.25
CA HIS A 671 10.53 14.85 -23.63
C HIS A 671 10.81 13.47 -24.16
N THR A 672 10.18 13.09 -25.27
CA THR A 672 10.38 11.80 -25.91
C THR A 672 10.80 11.99 -27.35
N LEU A 673 11.85 11.29 -27.77
CA LEU A 673 12.30 11.19 -29.15
C LEU A 673 11.95 9.80 -29.67
N ASN A 674 11.32 9.74 -30.84
CA ASN A 674 11.11 8.50 -31.56
C ASN A 674 12.08 8.41 -32.74
N SER A 675 12.68 7.23 -32.95
CA SER A 675 13.66 6.98 -34.04
C SER A 675 13.10 7.19 -35.44
N ALA A 676 11.79 7.17 -35.63
CA ALA A 676 11.14 7.31 -36.94
C ALA A 676 10.86 8.77 -37.35
N SER A 677 11.60 9.74 -36.83
CA SER A 677 11.48 11.18 -37.16
C SER A 677 10.15 11.87 -36.78
N LEU A 678 9.25 11.19 -36.09
CA LEU A 678 8.08 11.81 -35.51
C LEU A 678 8.42 12.26 -34.09
N LEU A 679 8.66 13.56 -33.93
CA LEU A 679 8.69 14.18 -32.61
C LEU A 679 7.34 13.96 -31.93
N VAL A 680 7.30 13.08 -30.93
CA VAL A 680 6.16 13.01 -30.04
C VAL A 680 6.16 14.33 -29.26
N GLY A 681 5.07 15.07 -29.34
CA GLY A 681 4.98 16.36 -28.62
C GLY A 681 5.26 16.16 -27.15
N PRO A 682 6.05 17.08 -26.53
CA PRO A 682 6.35 16.97 -25.10
C PRO A 682 5.05 16.89 -24.31
N TYR A 683 5.00 15.92 -23.41
CA TYR A 683 3.91 15.73 -22.46
C TYR A 683 4.32 16.38 -21.14
N GLY A 684 3.46 17.18 -20.56
CA GLY A 684 3.80 17.83 -19.31
C GLY A 684 2.57 18.39 -18.63
N GLY A 685 2.73 18.72 -17.37
CA GLY A 685 1.64 19.30 -16.61
C GLY A 685 2.03 19.63 -15.19
N ASP A 686 1.05 20.13 -14.50
CA ASP A 686 1.16 20.60 -13.14
C ASP A 686 0.14 19.88 -12.26
N THR A 687 0.58 19.47 -11.07
CA THR A 687 -0.35 19.10 -9.99
C THR A 687 -0.24 20.08 -8.84
N TYR A 688 -1.38 20.38 -8.27
CA TYR A 688 -1.52 21.20 -7.06
C TYR A 688 -2.29 20.40 -6.02
N SER A 689 -1.82 20.42 -4.79
CA SER A 689 -2.59 19.95 -3.66
C SER A 689 -2.46 20.91 -2.50
N ALA A 690 -3.57 21.16 -1.82
CA ALA A 690 -3.59 21.98 -0.61
C ALA A 690 -4.53 21.35 0.41
N ASP A 691 -4.13 21.37 1.65
CA ASP A 691 -4.99 21.06 2.78
C ASP A 691 -4.90 22.18 3.82
N ALA A 692 -6.00 22.45 4.47
CA ALA A 692 -6.07 23.35 5.61
C ALA A 692 -7.08 22.80 6.61
N SER A 693 -6.71 22.75 7.87
CA SER A 693 -7.65 22.39 8.92
C SER A 693 -7.47 23.25 10.16
N GLY A 694 -8.56 23.48 10.84
CA GLY A 694 -8.57 24.23 12.09
C GLY A 694 -9.50 23.59 13.10
N THR A 695 -9.03 23.42 14.33
CA THR A 695 -9.85 22.99 15.46
C THR A 695 -9.84 24.07 16.51
N TYR A 696 -11.03 24.49 16.94
CA TYR A 696 -11.21 25.45 18.00
C TYR A 696 -12.02 24.87 19.15
N VAL A 697 -11.45 24.90 20.37
CA VAL A 697 -12.10 24.48 21.60
C VAL A 697 -13.05 25.57 22.08
N LEU A 698 -14.33 25.45 21.74
CA LEU A 698 -15.38 26.42 22.10
C LEU A 698 -15.62 26.44 23.62
N SER A 699 -15.60 25.29 24.25
CA SER A 699 -15.72 25.12 25.70
C SER A 699 -14.99 23.85 26.14
N GLN A 700 -14.89 23.58 27.44
CA GLN A 700 -14.26 22.33 27.96
C GLN A 700 -14.88 21.04 27.37
N ASN A 701 -16.10 21.12 26.88
CA ASN A 701 -16.85 19.95 26.39
C ASN A 701 -17.25 20.07 24.91
N THR A 702 -16.81 21.11 24.18
CA THR A 702 -17.28 21.35 22.82
C THR A 702 -16.13 21.82 21.94
N ASP A 703 -15.89 21.11 20.86
CA ASP A 703 -14.87 21.39 19.86
C ASP A 703 -15.53 21.60 18.49
N PHE A 704 -15.07 22.58 17.74
CA PHE A 704 -15.45 22.81 16.34
C PHE A 704 -14.22 22.64 15.47
N SER A 705 -14.33 21.85 14.39
CA SER A 705 -13.28 21.65 13.41
C SER A 705 -13.79 22.00 12.02
N LEU A 706 -12.95 22.66 11.24
CA LEU A 706 -13.17 22.95 9.83
C LEU A 706 -11.97 22.44 9.04
N GLY A 707 -12.21 21.65 8.01
CA GLY A 707 -11.20 21.13 7.08
C GLY A 707 -11.53 21.55 5.65
N TRP A 708 -10.49 21.75 4.85
CA TRP A 708 -10.57 21.95 3.41
C TRP A 708 -9.43 21.21 2.74
N ASN A 709 -9.76 20.39 1.73
CA ASN A 709 -8.82 19.72 0.86
C ASN A 709 -9.06 20.19 -0.58
N PHE A 710 -7.98 20.35 -1.30
CA PHE A 710 -7.96 20.74 -2.71
C PHE A 710 -6.96 19.89 -3.46
N SER A 711 -7.34 19.37 -4.63
CA SER A 711 -6.42 18.76 -5.58
C SER A 711 -6.78 19.19 -7.01
N GLU A 712 -5.76 19.44 -7.82
CA GLU A 712 -5.89 19.77 -9.23
C GLU A 712 -4.76 19.08 -10.01
N ALA A 713 -5.10 18.47 -11.12
CA ALA A 713 -4.15 18.02 -12.12
C ALA A 713 -4.48 18.63 -13.48
N ASN A 714 -3.44 19.03 -14.18
CA ASN A 714 -3.55 19.60 -15.51
C ASN A 714 -2.38 19.09 -16.37
N TYR A 715 -2.58 17.95 -17.02
CA TYR A 715 -1.60 17.30 -17.88
C TYR A 715 -2.07 17.30 -19.32
N GLY A 716 -1.13 17.49 -20.27
CA GLY A 716 -1.45 17.40 -21.69
C GLY A 716 -0.23 17.52 -22.59
N GLN A 717 -0.43 17.26 -23.88
CA GLN A 717 0.57 17.50 -24.91
C GLN A 717 0.49 18.94 -25.46
N LYS A 718 1.64 19.58 -25.66
CA LYS A 718 1.69 20.87 -26.33
C LYS A 718 1.22 20.73 -27.79
N LYS A 719 0.27 21.60 -28.20
CA LYS A 719 -0.32 21.62 -29.54
C LYS A 719 0.77 21.70 -30.64
N GLY A 720 0.67 20.84 -31.63
CA GLY A 720 1.54 20.85 -32.83
C GLY A 720 1.50 19.60 -33.67
N ILE A 721 0.84 18.53 -33.21
CA ILE A 721 0.73 17.25 -33.88
C ILE A 721 -0.73 16.97 -34.24
N THR A 722 -0.94 16.32 -35.38
CA THR A 722 -2.26 16.05 -36.03
C THR A 722 -3.17 15.07 -35.27
N THR A 723 -2.76 14.58 -34.10
CA THR A 723 -3.57 13.72 -33.23
C THR A 723 -4.16 14.55 -32.10
N PRO A 724 -5.44 14.33 -31.71
CA PRO A 724 -6.04 15.04 -30.58
C PRO A 724 -5.21 14.79 -29.30
N PRO A 725 -4.83 15.86 -28.59
CA PRO A 725 -4.08 15.71 -27.36
C PRO A 725 -4.91 14.98 -26.31
N VAL A 726 -4.31 14.01 -25.64
CA VAL A 726 -4.90 13.39 -24.47
C VAL A 726 -4.59 14.31 -23.28
N ASP A 727 -5.57 15.10 -22.89
CA ASP A 727 -5.47 15.96 -21.72
C ASP A 727 -6.12 15.28 -20.52
N ILE A 728 -5.46 15.27 -19.38
CA ILE A 728 -6.03 14.89 -18.10
C ILE A 728 -6.16 16.13 -17.25
N ARG A 729 -7.40 16.54 -16.99
CA ARG A 729 -7.68 17.72 -16.19
C ARG A 729 -8.80 17.42 -15.21
N TYR A 730 -8.51 17.58 -13.94
CA TYR A 730 -9.53 17.53 -12.90
C TYR A 730 -9.24 18.54 -11.79
N GLN A 731 -10.28 18.91 -11.10
CA GLN A 731 -10.23 19.76 -9.91
C GLN A 731 -11.20 19.20 -8.88
N GLU A 732 -10.74 19.05 -7.66
CA GLU A 732 -11.51 18.52 -6.55
C GLU A 732 -11.38 19.43 -5.32
N HIS A 733 -12.50 19.67 -4.65
CA HIS A 733 -12.57 20.35 -3.36
C HIS A 733 -13.43 19.55 -2.40
N THR A 734 -12.93 19.34 -1.19
CA THR A 734 -13.71 18.81 -0.07
C THR A 734 -13.65 19.79 1.09
N ILE A 735 -14.81 20.18 1.61
CA ILE A 735 -14.93 21.00 2.81
C ILE A 735 -15.68 20.18 3.85
N GLU A 736 -15.12 20.07 5.05
CA GLU A 736 -15.72 19.35 6.17
C GLU A 736 -15.81 20.26 7.40
N ALA A 737 -17.02 20.41 7.97
CA ALA A 737 -17.25 21.10 9.22
C ALA A 737 -17.79 20.11 10.27
N THR A 738 -17.14 20.02 11.41
CA THR A 738 -17.48 19.07 12.48
C THR A 738 -17.64 19.77 13.80
N LEU A 739 -18.76 19.53 14.47
CA LEU A 739 -19.03 19.94 15.84
C LEU A 739 -19.09 18.70 16.74
N THR A 740 -18.18 18.63 17.70
CA THR A 740 -18.15 17.54 18.70
C THR A 740 -18.50 18.09 20.06
N ARG A 741 -19.43 17.42 20.77
CA ARG A 741 -19.82 17.80 22.14
C ARG A 741 -19.84 16.58 23.05
N ARG A 742 -19.18 16.70 24.20
CA ARG A 742 -19.19 15.72 25.30
C ARG A 742 -20.31 16.07 26.28
N PHE A 743 -21.27 15.16 26.46
CA PHE A 743 -22.41 15.33 27.38
C PHE A 743 -22.14 14.74 28.76
N GLY A 744 -20.92 14.43 29.09
CA GLY A 744 -20.44 13.82 30.32
C GLY A 744 -19.24 12.94 30.05
N LYS A 745 -18.94 12.01 30.98
CA LYS A 745 -17.80 11.10 30.81
C LYS A 745 -18.05 9.99 29.78
N ASN A 746 -19.32 9.64 29.58
CA ASN A 746 -19.73 8.43 28.90
C ASN A 746 -20.46 8.67 27.56
N VAL A 747 -20.83 9.90 27.24
CA VAL A 747 -21.60 10.23 26.04
C VAL A 747 -21.00 11.41 25.33
N SER A 748 -20.80 11.28 24.02
CA SER A 748 -20.47 12.41 23.14
C SER A 748 -21.27 12.34 21.85
N GLY A 749 -21.56 13.51 21.28
CA GLY A 749 -22.22 13.66 19.99
C GLY A 749 -21.32 14.37 19.01
N ARG A 750 -21.39 13.98 17.76
CA ARG A 750 -20.70 14.61 16.63
C ARG A 750 -21.72 14.94 15.53
N LEU A 751 -21.71 16.16 15.07
CA LEU A 751 -22.44 16.61 13.88
C LEU A 751 -21.41 17.00 12.84
N GLN A 752 -21.50 16.41 11.66
CA GLN A 752 -20.57 16.64 10.55
C GLN A 752 -21.35 17.05 9.32
N TYR A 753 -20.86 18.06 8.63
CA TYR A 753 -21.28 18.44 7.29
C TYR A 753 -20.09 18.33 6.36
N SER A 754 -20.27 17.74 5.18
CA SER A 754 -19.29 17.75 4.10
C SER A 754 -19.89 18.33 2.82
N PHE A 755 -19.04 19.02 2.07
CA PHE A 755 -19.30 19.50 0.73
C PHE A 755 -18.19 19.04 -0.17
N ASP A 756 -18.51 18.26 -1.22
CA ASP A 756 -17.59 17.74 -2.21
C ASP A 756 -17.93 18.32 -3.58
N TYR A 757 -16.92 18.83 -4.25
CA TYR A 757 -17.00 19.39 -5.58
C TYR A 757 -15.92 18.76 -6.45
N TYR A 758 -16.33 18.16 -7.54
CA TYR A 758 -15.45 17.56 -8.54
C TYR A 758 -15.78 18.11 -9.92
N ARG A 759 -14.76 18.46 -10.65
CA ARG A 759 -14.85 18.95 -12.02
C ARG A 759 -13.79 18.29 -12.89
N GLU A 760 -14.18 17.75 -14.04
CA GLU A 760 -13.29 17.10 -14.99
C GLU A 760 -13.47 17.67 -16.41
N PRO A 761 -12.79 18.79 -16.76
CA PRO A 761 -12.89 19.39 -18.10
C PRO A 761 -12.50 18.44 -19.23
N SER A 762 -11.60 17.47 -18.97
CA SER A 762 -11.21 16.45 -19.96
C SER A 762 -12.38 15.51 -20.35
N SER A 763 -13.36 15.36 -19.46
CA SER A 763 -14.60 14.60 -19.77
C SER A 763 -15.67 15.43 -20.47
N GLY A 764 -15.40 16.73 -20.74
CA GLY A 764 -16.44 17.66 -21.19
C GLY A 764 -17.48 17.97 -20.11
N GLY A 765 -17.20 17.65 -18.86
CA GLY A 765 -18.09 17.84 -17.72
C GLY A 765 -19.05 16.68 -17.44
N ALA A 766 -18.90 15.55 -18.13
CA ALA A 766 -19.75 14.38 -17.92
C ALA A 766 -19.60 13.79 -16.50
N ASN A 767 -18.38 13.86 -15.93
CA ASN A 767 -18.07 13.37 -14.59
C ASN A 767 -18.22 14.43 -13.48
N ASP A 768 -18.67 15.63 -13.82
CA ASP A 768 -18.78 16.72 -12.84
C ASP A 768 -19.88 16.41 -11.82
N TYR A 769 -19.57 16.65 -10.53
CA TYR A 769 -20.57 16.55 -9.48
C TYR A 769 -20.37 17.59 -8.36
N ARG A 770 -21.43 17.80 -7.58
CA ARG A 770 -21.45 18.48 -6.30
C ARG A 770 -22.24 17.65 -5.30
N ALA A 771 -21.66 17.38 -4.15
CA ALA A 771 -22.34 16.60 -3.13
C ALA A 771 -22.38 17.37 -1.79
N HIS A 772 -23.45 17.18 -1.07
CA HIS A 772 -23.63 17.67 0.29
C HIS A 772 -24.02 16.49 1.17
N ALA A 773 -23.32 16.30 2.27
CA ALA A 773 -23.65 15.26 3.23
C ALA A 773 -23.71 15.83 4.65
N VAL A 774 -24.66 15.33 5.43
CA VAL A 774 -24.82 15.66 6.85
C VAL A 774 -24.89 14.37 7.63
N PHE A 775 -24.04 14.21 8.65
CA PHE A 775 -24.00 13.05 9.53
C PHE A 775 -24.10 13.46 10.99
N ALA A 776 -24.88 12.71 11.74
CA ALA A 776 -24.95 12.79 13.20
C ALA A 776 -24.50 11.44 13.77
N MET A 777 -23.58 11.48 14.73
CA MET A 777 -23.05 10.31 15.42
C MET A 777 -23.14 10.53 16.93
N LEU A 778 -23.53 9.48 17.64
CA LEU A 778 -23.49 9.43 19.10
C LEU A 778 -22.51 8.36 19.53
N ASN A 779 -21.64 8.68 20.49
CA ASN A 779 -20.75 7.71 21.10
C ASN A 779 -21.17 7.49 22.55
N PHE A 780 -21.40 6.23 22.88
CA PHE A 780 -21.73 5.77 24.22
C PHE A 780 -20.59 4.90 24.74
N ARG A 781 -20.10 5.16 25.95
CA ARG A 781 -19.16 4.30 26.67
C ARG A 781 -19.73 3.97 28.02
N LEU A 782 -19.95 2.69 28.26
CA LEU A 782 -20.36 2.15 29.54
C LEU A 782 -19.20 1.38 30.16
N PRO A 783 -18.84 1.63 31.42
CA PRO A 783 -17.76 0.93 32.10
C PRO A 783 -18.06 -0.53 32.33
#